data_0f9293a9df88c9040dcfe627736ea7e7
#
_entry.id   0f9293a9df88c9040dcfe627736ea7e7
#
_cell.length_a   1.000
_cell.length_b   1.000
_cell.length_c   1.000
_cell.angle_alpha   90.00
_cell.angle_beta   90.00
_cell.angle_gamma   90.00
#
_symmetry.space_group_name_H-M   'P 1'
#
loop_
_entity.id
_entity.type
_entity.pdbx_description
1 polymer ?
#
loop_
_entity_poly.entity_id
_entity_poly.type
_entity_poly.pdbx_seq_one_letter_code
_entity_poly.pdbx_strand_id
1 'polypeptide(L)'
;MSRPIGRLSSWTALGALGAFVLAAGVSPATAASGPAVSPVAVPAAPVVAAVDPDAVDGEYRERFLTLYNKIKDPANGYFSAQGIPYHAVETLMVEAPDYGHETTSEAYSYWIELEAVYGHVTGEWAPLNEAWETMEEFMIPQHADQPTNSFYDPSSPATYASEYNHPSRYPSALQSGVSVGRDPIAGELRSAYGTDDIYGMHWLADVDNVYGFGAAPGGGCSLGPDYEGTSYINTFQRGPQESVWETIPHPSCEDFTYGGPNGFLDLFTDDSGYARQWKYTNAPDADARAIQAVYWAHQWAAEQGKSAEIAETVRKAAMMGDYMRYALFDKYFKTIGCTSPSCAAGNGKDSAHYLLSWYYAWGGATDVNAGWAWRIGSSHAHFGYQNPMAAYALSTVPALQPRGATATQDWAESFDRQLEFYRWLQSADGGIAGGATNSWDGAYAQPPAGTPTFYGMAYTEAPVYHDPPSNQWFGMQVWGMERIAELYYETGDSRAEALLENWVPWAMDNTTFSGANWAIPATLAWSGRPDTWSPNNPGANANLRVSVSNHNQDIGVAGSLARTLIYWAAASGDEDAQFNARALLDSIWEHNQDDKGVSAPEVREDYSRFDDVLTGTSGDGVYVPPGWSGTMPNGDVIEPGVSFLDIRSFYLDDPDWPKVQAHLDGGPAPEFRYHRFWAQAEIAKALADYDRMFGSEGGDPSDTEAPTAPGRPTVSSITPTGATLTWAASTDNVGVTGYTVRDASGTAIATSTGTTATLTGLTPDTAYTVTVVARDAAGNVSSPSPAVTFTTDEGEDPGDTEPPTAPGTPTASDITTSSARISWAASTDNVGVTGYEVQTAAGVPLATSTTTSATLSGLAADTSYTIRVVARDAAGNTSQPSATVTFRTLGSSTEGGCSAELTVLNSWPGGFQAEVNVTAGSAAITGWTTSFTLPSGTTLTQLWSGTAQGSSGAITVSNAPWNGNLGAAQSTAYGFLGSGAPPAQLPVTCTAG
;
A
#
# COMPACT_ATOMS: atom_id res chain seq x y z
N MET A 1 27.33 48.62 23.17
CA MET A 1 27.38 49.71 24.22
C MET A 1 25.95 50.08 24.54
N SER A 2 25.59 49.66 25.74
CA SER A 2 24.77 50.37 26.71
C SER A 2 23.32 50.69 26.45
N ARG A 3 22.48 49.87 27.02
CA ARG A 3 21.17 50.16 27.69
C ARG A 3 21.12 51.52 28.41
N PRO A 4 20.01 52.04 28.95
CA PRO A 4 18.93 51.29 29.69
C PRO A 4 17.49 51.85 29.54
N ILE A 5 16.49 51.01 29.82
CA ILE A 5 15.62 50.86 31.01
C ILE A 5 14.71 52.06 31.36
N GLY A 6 13.41 51.75 31.46
CA GLY A 6 12.47 52.61 32.19
C GLY A 6 11.09 51.97 32.35
N ARG A 7 10.92 51.29 33.43
CA ARG A 7 9.70 50.68 34.01
C ARG A 7 8.71 51.69 34.62
N LEU A 8 7.52 51.12 34.92
CA LEU A 8 6.51 51.46 35.98
C LEU A 8 5.39 52.40 35.51
N SER A 9 4.14 52.20 35.91
CA SER A 9 3.40 51.29 36.79
C SER A 9 1.93 51.67 36.73
N SER A 10 1.09 50.64 36.81
CA SER A 10 -0.19 50.52 37.56
C SER A 10 -0.99 51.78 37.98
N TRP A 11 -2.28 51.72 37.89
CA TRP A 11 -3.27 51.82 39.01
C TRP A 11 -4.72 51.65 38.51
N THR A 12 -5.32 50.65 39.05
CA THR A 12 -6.65 50.30 39.49
C THR A 12 -7.77 51.34 39.54
N ALA A 13 -8.99 50.90 39.22
CA ALA A 13 -10.22 50.76 39.99
C ALA A 13 -11.39 51.71 39.81
N LEU A 14 -12.50 51.00 39.66
CA LEU A 14 -13.88 51.29 40.16
C LEU A 14 -14.74 52.41 39.59
N GLY A 15 -15.94 52.01 39.16
CA GLY A 15 -17.20 52.53 39.74
C GLY A 15 -18.26 53.04 38.79
N ALA A 16 -19.17 52.21 38.45
CA ALA A 16 -20.62 52.25 38.67
C ALA A 16 -21.48 53.44 38.17
N LEU A 17 -22.60 53.04 37.60
CA LEU A 17 -23.99 53.51 37.56
C LEU A 17 -24.33 54.85 36.84
N GLY A 18 -25.34 54.76 36.00
CA GLY A 18 -26.44 55.67 35.96
C GLY A 18 -26.96 56.13 34.63
N ALA A 19 -27.94 55.47 34.10
CA ALA A 19 -29.29 55.94 33.70
C ALA A 19 -29.53 57.15 32.78
N PHE A 20 -30.30 56.87 31.73
CA PHE A 20 -31.40 57.66 31.08
C PHE A 20 -31.11 58.99 30.45
N VAL A 21 -31.45 59.21 29.17
CA VAL A 21 -32.66 59.81 28.64
C VAL A 21 -32.65 59.99 27.12
N LEU A 22 -33.83 59.78 26.53
CA LEU A 22 -34.30 59.92 25.14
C LEU A 22 -33.85 61.23 24.40
N ALA A 23 -33.66 61.08 23.10
CA ALA A 23 -34.60 61.69 22.10
C ALA A 23 -34.15 61.62 20.67
N ALA A 24 -35.09 61.13 19.84
CA ALA A 24 -35.43 61.57 18.46
C ALA A 24 -34.38 61.65 17.34
N GLY A 25 -34.29 60.67 16.42
CA GLY A 25 -35.09 60.76 15.23
C GLY A 25 -34.39 61.42 14.02
N VAL A 26 -33.73 60.57 13.18
CA VAL A 26 -33.74 60.77 11.70
C VAL A 26 -33.54 59.39 11.08
N SER A 27 -34.49 58.93 10.25
CA SER A 27 -34.36 57.73 9.43
C SER A 27 -33.48 57.96 8.21
N PRO A 28 -32.65 57.04 7.87
CA PRO A 28 -32.26 56.79 6.48
C PRO A 28 -32.86 55.46 5.97
N ALA A 29 -32.96 55.41 4.65
CA ALA A 29 -33.67 54.44 3.85
C ALA A 29 -33.24 53.00 4.08
N THR A 30 -34.26 52.11 4.06
CA THR A 30 -34.16 50.66 4.04
C THR A 30 -33.37 50.15 2.85
N ALA A 31 -32.20 49.56 3.10
CA ALA A 31 -31.66 48.54 2.28
C ALA A 31 -32.31 47.20 2.67
N ALA A 32 -32.85 46.50 1.73
CA ALA A 32 -33.48 45.19 1.92
C ALA A 32 -32.41 44.18 2.37
N SER A 33 -32.48 43.73 3.61
CA SER A 33 -31.78 42.59 4.11
C SER A 33 -32.46 41.34 3.53
N GLY A 34 -31.67 40.49 2.83
CA GLY A 34 -32.07 39.10 2.49
C GLY A 34 -32.34 38.32 3.78
N PRO A 35 -33.06 37.21 3.70
CA PRO A 35 -33.44 36.42 4.88
C PRO A 35 -32.16 35.92 5.57
N ALA A 36 -32.01 36.23 6.83
CA ALA A 36 -31.05 35.62 7.72
C ALA A 36 -31.34 34.12 7.77
N VAL A 37 -30.41 33.30 7.33
CA VAL A 37 -30.44 31.87 7.56
C VAL A 37 -30.22 31.69 9.05
N SER A 38 -31.24 31.23 9.77
CA SER A 38 -31.07 30.80 11.16
C SER A 38 -30.09 29.61 11.16
N PRO A 39 -29.14 29.55 12.08
CA PRO A 39 -28.32 28.36 12.22
C PRO A 39 -29.26 27.17 12.49
N VAL A 40 -29.21 26.18 11.62
CA VAL A 40 -29.85 24.88 11.85
C VAL A 40 -29.10 24.32 13.05
N ALA A 41 -29.79 24.10 14.16
CA ALA A 41 -29.21 23.35 15.27
C ALA A 41 -28.90 21.95 14.74
N VAL A 42 -27.62 21.65 14.53
CA VAL A 42 -27.17 20.30 14.25
C VAL A 42 -27.53 19.45 15.47
N PRO A 43 -28.28 18.34 15.32
CA PRO A 43 -28.49 17.44 16.43
C PRO A 43 -27.12 16.91 16.86
N ALA A 44 -26.84 16.94 18.16
CA ALA A 44 -25.65 16.28 18.70
C ALA A 44 -25.61 14.83 18.19
N ALA A 45 -24.47 14.38 17.72
CA ALA A 45 -24.29 13.01 17.27
C ALA A 45 -24.83 12.04 18.32
N PRO A 46 -25.59 11.02 17.95
CA PRO A 46 -26.07 10.03 18.87
C PRO A 46 -24.87 9.35 19.55
N VAL A 47 -24.81 9.45 20.87
CA VAL A 47 -23.81 8.70 21.64
C VAL A 47 -24.18 7.23 21.50
N VAL A 48 -23.40 6.49 20.75
CA VAL A 48 -23.49 5.02 20.70
C VAL A 48 -23.30 4.53 22.14
N ALA A 49 -24.24 3.77 22.67
CA ALA A 49 -24.10 3.20 24.00
C ALA A 49 -22.88 2.28 24.01
N ALA A 50 -21.94 2.53 24.92
CA ALA A 50 -20.76 1.69 25.06
C ALA A 50 -21.19 0.22 25.25
N VAL A 51 -20.62 -0.67 24.45
CA VAL A 51 -20.81 -2.12 24.62
C VAL A 51 -19.95 -2.54 25.81
N ASP A 52 -20.55 -3.32 26.72
CA ASP A 52 -19.82 -3.90 27.85
C ASP A 52 -18.83 -4.94 27.32
N PRO A 53 -17.51 -4.69 27.39
CA PRO A 53 -16.52 -5.64 26.92
C PRO A 53 -16.62 -7.01 27.60
N ASP A 54 -16.92 -7.04 28.89
CA ASP A 54 -17.07 -8.26 29.69
C ASP A 54 -18.30 -9.11 29.30
N ALA A 55 -19.15 -8.59 28.39
CA ALA A 55 -20.32 -9.31 27.91
C ALA A 55 -20.06 -10.19 26.68
N VAL A 56 -18.84 -10.20 26.15
CA VAL A 56 -18.43 -10.96 24.96
C VAL A 56 -17.37 -12.01 25.31
N ASP A 57 -17.43 -13.14 24.64
CA ASP A 57 -16.42 -14.19 24.77
C ASP A 57 -15.20 -13.86 23.84
N GLY A 58 -13.99 -14.00 24.36
CA GLY A 58 -12.74 -13.85 23.62
C GLY A 58 -11.90 -12.62 24.04
N GLU A 59 -10.67 -12.86 24.47
CA GLU A 59 -9.76 -11.85 25.01
C GLU A 59 -9.49 -10.70 24.01
N TYR A 60 -9.21 -11.03 22.74
CA TYR A 60 -8.90 -10.00 21.73
C TYR A 60 -10.15 -9.23 21.29
N ARG A 61 -11.31 -9.85 21.32
CA ARG A 61 -12.58 -9.18 21.10
C ARG A 61 -12.91 -8.18 22.21
N GLU A 62 -12.63 -8.57 23.45
CA GLU A 62 -12.76 -7.73 24.65
C GLU A 62 -11.80 -6.51 24.56
N ARG A 63 -10.56 -6.74 24.17
CA ARG A 63 -9.58 -5.67 23.92
C ARG A 63 -10.02 -4.73 22.79
N PHE A 64 -10.54 -5.26 21.69
CA PHE A 64 -11.13 -4.47 20.60
C PHE A 64 -12.22 -3.55 21.11
N LEU A 65 -13.24 -4.08 21.81
CA LEU A 65 -14.36 -3.29 22.33
C LEU A 65 -13.91 -2.27 23.39
N THR A 66 -12.91 -2.63 24.19
CA THR A 66 -12.31 -1.70 25.15
C THR A 66 -11.68 -0.50 24.44
N LEU A 67 -10.88 -0.73 23.40
CA LEU A 67 -10.24 0.37 22.64
C LEU A 67 -11.27 1.13 21.81
N TYR A 68 -12.22 0.45 21.16
CA TYR A 68 -13.33 1.07 20.45
C TYR A 68 -14.13 2.02 21.36
N ASN A 69 -14.50 1.58 22.56
CA ASN A 69 -15.19 2.42 23.52
C ASN A 69 -14.37 3.64 23.96
N LYS A 70 -13.04 3.50 24.10
CA LYS A 70 -12.15 4.64 24.36
C LYS A 70 -12.14 5.64 23.20
N ILE A 71 -12.08 5.16 21.95
CA ILE A 71 -12.12 6.01 20.75
C ILE A 71 -13.47 6.75 20.68
N LYS A 72 -14.56 6.10 21.00
CA LYS A 72 -15.91 6.66 20.91
C LYS A 72 -16.33 7.47 22.17
N ASP A 73 -15.53 7.47 23.24
CA ASP A 73 -15.82 8.27 24.43
C ASP A 73 -15.52 9.76 24.15
N PRO A 74 -16.53 10.65 24.19
CA PRO A 74 -16.32 12.08 23.95
C PRO A 74 -15.29 12.73 24.88
N ALA A 75 -15.06 12.16 26.08
CA ALA A 75 -14.09 12.67 27.04
C ALA A 75 -12.63 12.49 26.56
N ASN A 76 -12.38 11.60 25.62
CA ASN A 76 -11.04 11.32 25.10
C ASN A 76 -10.64 12.20 23.92
N GLY A 77 -11.60 12.92 23.31
CA GLY A 77 -11.32 13.99 22.35
C GLY A 77 -10.93 13.52 20.92
N TYR A 78 -11.34 12.34 20.51
CA TYR A 78 -11.10 11.86 19.14
C TYR A 78 -12.01 12.50 18.09
N PHE A 79 -13.16 13.00 18.51
CA PHE A 79 -14.16 13.56 17.62
C PHE A 79 -14.55 14.98 18.05
N SER A 80 -14.81 15.84 17.10
CA SER A 80 -15.40 17.16 17.32
C SER A 80 -16.83 17.05 17.83
N ALA A 81 -17.40 18.17 18.25
CA ALA A 81 -18.80 18.25 18.63
C ALA A 81 -19.78 17.90 17.49
N GLN A 82 -19.33 17.95 16.24
CA GLN A 82 -20.09 17.59 15.03
C GLN A 82 -19.89 16.12 14.65
N GLY A 83 -19.10 15.35 15.40
CA GLY A 83 -18.80 13.95 15.11
C GLY A 83 -17.74 13.73 14.04
N ILE A 84 -16.93 14.74 13.76
CA ILE A 84 -15.84 14.67 12.79
C ILE A 84 -14.60 14.09 13.50
N PRO A 85 -13.93 13.07 12.97
CA PRO A 85 -12.71 12.56 13.57
C PRO A 85 -11.57 13.55 13.39
N TYR A 86 -10.85 13.87 14.45
CA TYR A 86 -9.60 14.59 14.38
C TYR A 86 -8.46 13.67 13.89
N HIS A 87 -7.45 14.23 13.28
CA HIS A 87 -6.24 13.48 12.91
C HIS A 87 -5.53 12.94 14.16
N ALA A 88 -5.42 13.77 15.20
CA ALA A 88 -4.92 13.39 16.52
C ALA A 88 -5.67 14.13 17.63
N VAL A 89 -5.68 13.54 18.83
CA VAL A 89 -6.24 14.18 20.02
C VAL A 89 -5.42 15.38 20.49
N GLU A 90 -4.12 15.32 20.30
CA GLU A 90 -3.17 16.36 20.69
C GLU A 90 -3.09 17.44 19.61
N THR A 91 -3.39 18.69 20.00
CA THR A 91 -3.39 19.85 19.10
C THR A 91 -2.00 20.23 18.62
N LEU A 92 -0.99 20.14 19.52
CA LEU A 92 0.39 20.40 19.15
C LEU A 92 1.01 19.14 18.53
N MET A 93 0.71 18.92 17.27
CA MET A 93 1.31 17.87 16.46
C MET A 93 1.67 18.44 15.09
N VAL A 94 2.84 18.13 14.57
CA VAL A 94 3.26 18.55 13.23
C VAL A 94 3.59 17.31 12.41
N GLU A 95 2.74 17.07 11.45
CA GLU A 95 2.85 16.00 10.45
C GLU A 95 2.18 16.50 9.15
N ALA A 96 1.87 15.63 8.23
CA ALA A 96 0.95 15.95 7.15
C ALA A 96 -0.43 15.35 7.46
N PRO A 97 -1.39 16.09 8.01
CA PRO A 97 -1.48 17.54 8.23
C PRO A 97 -0.64 18.06 9.41
N ASP A 98 -0.48 19.37 9.51
CA ASP A 98 0.40 20.03 10.47
C ASP A 98 -0.22 20.40 11.83
N TYR A 99 -1.49 20.15 12.03
CA TYR A 99 -2.22 20.49 13.26
C TYR A 99 -3.13 19.32 13.66
N GLY A 100 -3.08 18.90 14.92
CA GLY A 100 -3.77 17.70 15.37
C GLY A 100 -5.29 17.70 15.20
N HIS A 101 -5.94 18.88 15.32
CA HIS A 101 -7.38 19.03 15.12
C HIS A 101 -7.81 19.36 13.68
N GLU A 102 -6.98 19.08 12.71
CA GLU A 102 -7.41 18.87 11.33
C GLU A 102 -8.05 17.48 11.17
N THR A 103 -8.79 17.30 10.09
CA THR A 103 -9.24 15.98 9.64
C THR A 103 -8.77 15.72 8.24
N THR A 104 -8.54 14.46 7.93
CA THR A 104 -8.08 14.02 6.61
C THR A 104 -9.03 12.99 6.03
N SER A 105 -9.01 12.83 4.73
CA SER A 105 -9.66 11.68 4.08
C SER A 105 -9.14 10.35 4.64
N GLU A 106 -7.86 10.31 5.08
CA GLU A 106 -7.28 9.18 5.77
C GLU A 106 -8.03 8.87 7.07
N ALA A 107 -8.20 9.84 7.99
CA ALA A 107 -8.91 9.65 9.25
C ALA A 107 -10.33 9.10 9.03
N TYR A 108 -11.05 9.64 8.04
CA TYR A 108 -12.37 9.14 7.69
C TYR A 108 -12.36 7.70 7.13
N SER A 109 -11.41 7.36 6.28
CA SER A 109 -11.31 6.02 5.74
C SER A 109 -11.02 4.98 6.83
N TYR A 110 -10.17 5.30 7.81
CA TYR A 110 -9.92 4.47 8.99
C TYR A 110 -11.14 4.38 9.91
N TRP A 111 -11.91 5.45 10.03
CA TRP A 111 -13.17 5.40 10.78
C TRP A 111 -14.18 4.46 10.13
N ILE A 112 -14.35 4.52 8.81
CA ILE A 112 -15.22 3.61 8.06
C ILE A 112 -14.79 2.15 8.23
N GLU A 113 -13.48 1.86 8.20
CA GLU A 113 -12.95 0.52 8.49
C GLU A 113 -13.25 0.07 9.92
N LEU A 114 -13.05 0.95 10.91
CA LEU A 114 -13.31 0.66 12.31
C LEU A 114 -14.79 0.30 12.51
N GLU A 115 -15.71 1.05 11.90
CA GLU A 115 -17.15 0.79 12.01
C GLU A 115 -17.58 -0.46 11.22
N ALA A 116 -16.89 -0.79 10.12
CA ALA A 116 -17.11 -2.06 9.43
C ALA A 116 -16.77 -3.26 10.33
N VAL A 117 -15.63 -3.19 11.03
CA VAL A 117 -15.20 -4.21 12.00
C VAL A 117 -16.14 -4.25 13.20
N TYR A 118 -16.57 -3.10 13.71
CA TYR A 118 -17.57 -3.03 14.79
C TYR A 118 -18.88 -3.71 14.37
N GLY A 119 -19.37 -3.45 13.16
CA GLY A 119 -20.54 -4.12 12.59
C GLY A 119 -20.39 -5.64 12.48
N HIS A 120 -19.19 -6.10 12.12
CA HIS A 120 -18.86 -7.54 12.10
C HIS A 120 -18.95 -8.15 13.51
N VAL A 121 -18.32 -7.52 14.50
CA VAL A 121 -18.21 -8.03 15.88
C VAL A 121 -19.56 -8.00 16.59
N THR A 122 -20.35 -6.94 16.43
CA THR A 122 -21.58 -6.71 17.21
C THR A 122 -22.85 -6.99 16.44
N GLY A 123 -22.79 -6.98 15.13
CA GLY A 123 -23.96 -7.01 14.25
C GLY A 123 -24.68 -5.67 14.13
N GLU A 124 -24.18 -4.56 14.67
CA GLU A 124 -24.77 -3.23 14.61
C GLU A 124 -24.15 -2.41 13.46
N TRP A 125 -24.91 -2.21 12.38
CA TRP A 125 -24.42 -1.57 11.14
C TRP A 125 -24.75 -0.07 11.03
N ALA A 126 -25.54 0.47 11.96
CA ALA A 126 -25.88 1.89 11.93
C ALA A 126 -24.63 2.80 12.04
N PRO A 127 -23.60 2.52 12.88
CA PRO A 127 -22.43 3.35 12.97
C PRO A 127 -21.64 3.47 11.65
N LEU A 128 -21.57 2.42 10.83
CA LEU A 128 -20.96 2.47 9.51
C LEU A 128 -21.68 3.45 8.57
N ASN A 129 -23.01 3.43 8.58
CA ASN A 129 -23.80 4.35 7.76
C ASN A 129 -23.62 5.81 8.23
N GLU A 130 -23.59 6.04 9.54
CA GLU A 130 -23.37 7.35 10.14
C GLU A 130 -21.96 7.90 9.79
N ALA A 131 -20.92 7.07 9.86
CA ALA A 131 -19.57 7.46 9.45
C ALA A 131 -19.54 7.86 7.97
N TRP A 132 -20.22 7.11 7.10
CA TRP A 132 -20.33 7.43 5.68
C TRP A 132 -21.10 8.73 5.43
N GLU A 133 -22.23 8.94 6.12
CA GLU A 133 -23.04 10.15 6.01
C GLU A 133 -22.27 11.39 6.48
N THR A 134 -21.52 11.28 7.59
CA THR A 134 -20.65 12.36 8.09
C THR A 134 -19.53 12.67 7.11
N MET A 135 -18.91 11.64 6.51
CA MET A 135 -17.93 11.82 5.44
C MET A 135 -18.52 12.57 4.23
N GLU A 136 -19.73 12.24 3.82
CA GLU A 136 -20.42 12.96 2.72
C GLU A 136 -20.68 14.42 3.07
N GLU A 137 -21.03 14.71 4.31
CA GLU A 137 -21.34 16.07 4.74
C GLU A 137 -20.10 16.96 4.82
N PHE A 138 -18.96 16.41 5.30
CA PHE A 138 -17.81 17.24 5.66
C PHE A 138 -16.57 17.02 4.79
N MET A 139 -16.46 15.92 4.04
CA MET A 139 -15.26 15.63 3.21
C MET A 139 -15.55 15.50 1.72
N ILE A 140 -16.79 15.24 1.32
CA ILE A 140 -17.15 15.19 -0.11
C ILE A 140 -17.81 16.51 -0.51
N PRO A 141 -17.15 17.33 -1.37
CA PRO A 141 -17.68 18.60 -1.81
C PRO A 141 -19.04 18.43 -2.48
N GLN A 142 -20.05 19.14 -1.98
CA GLN A 142 -21.41 19.10 -2.47
C GLN A 142 -21.57 19.92 -3.75
N HIS A 143 -22.74 19.87 -4.39
CA HIS A 143 -23.02 20.69 -5.60
C HIS A 143 -22.80 22.20 -5.37
N ALA A 144 -23.13 22.70 -4.17
CA ALA A 144 -22.91 24.10 -3.82
C ALA A 144 -21.42 24.50 -3.76
N ASP A 145 -20.55 23.52 -3.45
CA ASP A 145 -19.09 23.70 -3.39
C ASP A 145 -18.45 23.62 -4.78
N GLN A 146 -19.17 23.12 -5.77
CA GLN A 146 -18.71 22.93 -7.15
C GLN A 146 -19.55 23.72 -8.18
N PRO A 147 -19.83 25.02 -7.96
CA PRO A 147 -20.91 25.76 -8.66
C PRO A 147 -20.73 25.91 -10.17
N THR A 148 -19.50 25.80 -10.68
CA THR A 148 -19.19 25.94 -12.10
C THR A 148 -18.74 24.63 -12.76
N ASN A 149 -18.89 23.50 -12.08
CA ASN A 149 -18.43 22.21 -12.61
C ASN A 149 -19.13 21.78 -13.92
N SER A 150 -20.36 22.26 -14.14
CA SER A 150 -21.10 22.05 -15.38
C SER A 150 -20.48 22.72 -16.62
N PHE A 151 -19.52 23.63 -16.45
CA PHE A 151 -18.75 24.25 -17.53
C PHE A 151 -17.49 23.46 -17.92
N TYR A 152 -17.25 22.33 -17.29
CA TYR A 152 -16.09 21.50 -17.60
C TYR A 152 -16.15 20.98 -19.05
N ASP A 153 -15.05 21.19 -19.78
CA ASP A 153 -14.89 20.70 -21.16
C ASP A 153 -13.91 19.51 -21.20
N PRO A 154 -14.41 18.28 -21.37
CA PRO A 154 -13.55 17.09 -21.47
C PRO A 154 -12.55 17.10 -22.64
N SER A 155 -12.78 17.97 -23.64
CA SER A 155 -11.84 18.12 -24.76
C SER A 155 -10.66 19.04 -24.47
N SER A 156 -10.73 19.80 -23.35
CA SER A 156 -9.70 20.72 -22.85
C SER A 156 -9.72 20.73 -21.33
N PRO A 157 -9.32 19.62 -20.69
CA PRO A 157 -9.57 19.38 -19.25
C PRO A 157 -8.86 20.37 -18.33
N ALA A 158 -7.73 20.90 -18.73
CA ALA A 158 -6.97 21.91 -17.96
C ALA A 158 -5.99 22.65 -18.88
N THR A 159 -5.45 23.78 -18.41
CA THR A 159 -4.29 24.43 -19.03
C THR A 159 -3.02 23.87 -18.42
N TYR A 160 -2.03 23.51 -19.23
CA TYR A 160 -0.77 22.95 -18.78
C TYR A 160 0.04 23.94 -17.95
N ALA A 161 0.56 23.49 -16.80
CA ALA A 161 1.63 24.12 -16.03
C ALA A 161 2.63 23.05 -15.58
N SER A 162 3.91 23.37 -15.52
CA SER A 162 4.91 22.46 -15.00
C SER A 162 4.76 22.32 -13.48
N GLU A 163 4.92 21.12 -12.96
CA GLU A 163 4.94 20.79 -11.54
C GLU A 163 6.40 20.56 -11.12
N TYR A 164 7.04 21.66 -10.74
CA TYR A 164 8.47 21.63 -10.49
C TYR A 164 8.83 21.01 -9.15
N ASN A 165 9.90 20.26 -9.12
CA ASN A 165 10.48 19.65 -7.92
C ASN A 165 11.08 20.71 -6.96
N HIS A 166 11.45 21.87 -7.48
CA HIS A 166 12.04 22.94 -6.66
C HIS A 166 11.06 24.08 -6.43
N PRO A 167 10.69 24.36 -5.17
CA PRO A 167 9.80 25.47 -4.82
C PRO A 167 10.23 26.83 -5.39
N SER A 168 11.54 27.09 -5.49
CA SER A 168 12.07 28.33 -6.06
C SER A 168 11.75 28.55 -7.56
N ARG A 169 11.15 27.55 -8.23
CA ARG A 169 10.68 27.68 -9.61
C ARG A 169 9.20 28.08 -9.71
N TYR A 170 8.53 28.22 -8.58
CA TYR A 170 7.15 28.69 -8.52
C TYR A 170 7.09 30.23 -8.37
N PRO A 171 6.00 30.90 -8.81
CA PRO A 171 4.82 30.30 -9.46
C PRO A 171 5.12 29.75 -10.87
N SER A 172 4.41 28.68 -11.23
CA SER A 172 4.51 28.03 -12.55
C SER A 172 3.56 28.72 -13.53
N ALA A 173 4.08 29.16 -14.66
CA ALA A 173 3.26 29.82 -15.68
C ALA A 173 2.32 28.83 -16.40
N LEU A 174 1.06 29.22 -16.58
CA LEU A 174 0.12 28.52 -17.44
C LEU A 174 0.53 28.64 -18.93
N GLN A 175 0.60 27.51 -19.62
CA GLN A 175 1.10 27.42 -21.00
C GLN A 175 0.01 26.95 -21.96
N SER A 176 -0.85 27.84 -22.40
CA SER A 176 -1.97 27.55 -23.33
C SER A 176 -1.53 26.99 -24.69
N GLY A 177 -0.24 27.16 -25.05
CA GLY A 177 0.34 26.60 -26.28
C GLY A 177 0.76 25.14 -26.18
N VAL A 178 0.73 24.56 -24.98
CA VAL A 178 1.06 23.14 -24.76
C VAL A 178 -0.22 22.32 -24.80
N SER A 179 -0.29 21.36 -25.74
CA SER A 179 -1.48 20.51 -25.88
C SER A 179 -1.63 19.57 -24.68
N VAL A 180 -2.84 19.46 -24.16
CA VAL A 180 -3.28 18.47 -23.18
C VAL A 180 -4.15 17.41 -23.87
N GLY A 181 -4.35 16.25 -23.24
CA GLY A 181 -5.20 15.19 -23.74
C GLY A 181 -6.68 15.47 -23.54
N ARG A 182 -7.49 14.46 -23.78
CA ARG A 182 -8.92 14.50 -23.54
C ARG A 182 -9.27 13.61 -22.36
N ASP A 183 -10.18 14.07 -21.55
CA ASP A 183 -10.76 13.25 -20.48
C ASP A 183 -11.68 12.18 -21.08
N PRO A 184 -11.33 10.88 -20.94
CA PRO A 184 -12.10 9.82 -21.58
C PRO A 184 -13.32 9.37 -20.77
N ILE A 185 -13.43 9.75 -19.48
CA ILE A 185 -14.46 9.23 -18.57
C ILE A 185 -15.56 10.21 -18.19
N ALA A 186 -15.36 11.53 -18.36
CA ALA A 186 -16.36 12.54 -17.95
C ALA A 186 -17.73 12.30 -18.58
N GLY A 187 -17.78 11.92 -19.85
CA GLY A 187 -19.04 11.67 -20.56
C GLY A 187 -19.82 10.46 -20.02
N GLU A 188 -19.12 9.40 -19.64
CA GLU A 188 -19.76 8.22 -19.05
C GLU A 188 -20.18 8.45 -17.60
N LEU A 189 -19.39 9.18 -16.80
CA LEU A 189 -19.75 9.57 -15.43
C LEU A 189 -21.02 10.43 -15.44
N ARG A 190 -21.09 11.45 -16.30
CA ARG A 190 -22.30 12.26 -16.49
C ARG A 190 -23.50 11.40 -16.89
N SER A 191 -23.32 10.42 -17.77
CA SER A 191 -24.39 9.51 -18.20
C SER A 191 -24.83 8.57 -17.07
N ALA A 192 -23.91 8.13 -16.22
CA ALA A 192 -24.18 7.20 -15.13
C ALA A 192 -24.88 7.86 -13.94
N TYR A 193 -24.49 9.10 -13.61
CA TYR A 193 -24.93 9.79 -12.38
C TYR A 193 -25.77 11.05 -12.61
N GLY A 194 -25.85 11.58 -13.83
CA GLY A 194 -26.68 12.73 -14.20
C GLY A 194 -26.15 14.10 -13.73
N THR A 195 -24.91 14.15 -13.27
CA THR A 195 -24.24 15.36 -12.81
C THR A 195 -22.81 15.44 -13.34
N ASP A 196 -22.22 16.64 -13.32
CA ASP A 196 -20.80 16.87 -13.54
C ASP A 196 -19.99 16.95 -12.22
N ASP A 197 -20.67 16.95 -11.08
CA ASP A 197 -20.02 17.02 -9.78
C ASP A 197 -19.18 15.76 -9.53
N ILE A 198 -18.03 15.95 -8.89
CA ILE A 198 -17.16 14.85 -8.48
C ILE A 198 -17.64 14.34 -7.14
N TYR A 199 -17.73 13.02 -6.99
CA TYR A 199 -18.01 12.32 -5.75
C TYR A 199 -16.75 11.60 -5.28
N GLY A 200 -15.94 12.28 -4.48
CA GLY A 200 -14.70 11.81 -3.88
C GLY A 200 -14.30 12.75 -2.75
N MET A 201 -13.58 12.25 -1.76
CA MET A 201 -13.17 13.04 -0.61
C MET A 201 -12.20 14.16 -1.01
N HIS A 202 -12.39 15.34 -0.44
CA HIS A 202 -11.30 16.31 -0.32
C HIS A 202 -10.34 15.81 0.76
N TRP A 203 -9.04 16.03 0.60
CA TRP A 203 -8.06 15.36 1.45
C TRP A 203 -7.90 15.96 2.85
N LEU A 204 -8.23 17.27 3.05
CA LEU A 204 -7.88 18.03 4.25
C LEU A 204 -8.95 19.05 4.63
N ALA A 205 -9.34 19.07 5.89
CA ALA A 205 -10.18 20.10 6.47
C ALA A 205 -9.73 20.49 7.88
N ASP A 206 -9.73 21.79 8.16
CA ASP A 206 -9.52 22.38 9.47
C ASP A 206 -10.86 22.34 10.23
N VAL A 207 -10.98 21.42 11.19
CA VAL A 207 -12.25 21.11 11.84
C VAL A 207 -12.70 22.26 12.75
N ASP A 208 -11.76 22.86 13.47
CA ASP A 208 -12.01 23.94 14.43
C ASP A 208 -11.80 25.34 13.81
N ASN A 209 -11.57 25.39 12.48
CA ASN A 209 -11.28 26.63 11.74
C ASN A 209 -10.13 27.45 12.35
N VAL A 210 -9.09 26.78 12.81
CA VAL A 210 -7.93 27.41 13.49
C VAL A 210 -7.21 28.39 12.58
N TYR A 211 -7.11 28.07 11.28
CA TYR A 211 -6.59 28.99 10.27
C TYR A 211 -7.52 30.17 9.97
N GLY A 212 -8.80 30.06 10.31
CA GLY A 212 -9.79 31.11 10.17
C GLY A 212 -10.25 31.40 8.75
N PHE A 213 -10.02 30.50 7.79
CA PHE A 213 -10.46 30.71 6.40
C PHE A 213 -11.97 30.64 6.24
N GLY A 214 -12.63 29.73 6.94
CA GLY A 214 -14.08 29.58 6.90
C GLY A 214 -14.61 29.18 5.50
N ALA A 215 -13.89 28.36 4.77
CA ALA A 215 -14.34 27.76 3.50
C ALA A 215 -15.25 26.57 3.80
N ALA A 216 -16.48 26.84 4.21
CA ALA A 216 -17.39 25.85 4.80
C ALA A 216 -17.96 24.87 3.77
N PRO A 217 -18.11 23.57 4.12
CA PRO A 217 -18.90 22.62 3.36
C PRO A 217 -20.34 23.14 3.09
N GLY A 218 -20.85 22.88 1.89
CA GLY A 218 -22.17 23.34 1.48
C GLY A 218 -22.25 24.74 0.86
N GLY A 219 -21.08 25.32 0.48
CA GLY A 219 -20.99 26.52 -0.34
C GLY A 219 -20.65 27.80 0.38
N GLY A 220 -20.06 27.72 1.56
CA GLY A 220 -19.41 28.89 2.21
C GLY A 220 -18.01 29.07 1.67
N CYS A 221 -17.69 30.21 1.03
CA CYS A 221 -16.36 30.44 0.47
C CYS A 221 -15.42 31.17 1.42
N SER A 222 -15.91 32.13 2.18
CA SER A 222 -15.08 32.92 3.08
C SER A 222 -15.89 33.50 4.22
N LEU A 223 -16.17 32.68 5.21
CA LEU A 223 -16.89 33.08 6.42
C LEU A 223 -15.95 33.70 7.47
N GLY A 224 -14.64 33.52 7.29
CA GLY A 224 -13.60 34.11 8.10
C GLY A 224 -13.40 33.47 9.49
N PRO A 225 -12.60 34.13 10.35
CA PRO A 225 -12.18 33.55 11.63
C PRO A 225 -13.30 33.45 12.68
N ASP A 226 -14.42 34.15 12.50
CA ASP A 226 -15.57 34.05 13.40
C ASP A 226 -16.50 32.86 13.09
N TYR A 227 -16.17 32.04 12.07
CA TYR A 227 -16.91 30.86 11.73
C TYR A 227 -16.55 29.69 12.68
N GLU A 228 -17.56 29.17 13.37
CA GLU A 228 -17.41 28.05 14.29
C GLU A 228 -17.77 26.71 13.61
N GLY A 229 -17.00 26.28 12.63
CA GLY A 229 -17.25 25.03 11.90
C GLY A 229 -16.10 24.64 10.99
N THR A 230 -16.24 23.51 10.35
CA THR A 230 -15.20 22.90 9.52
C THR A 230 -14.93 23.74 8.27
N SER A 231 -13.67 23.94 7.94
CA SER A 231 -13.21 24.70 6.79
C SER A 231 -12.38 23.82 5.85
N TYR A 232 -12.76 23.72 4.56
CA TYR A 232 -11.91 23.09 3.56
C TYR A 232 -10.64 23.89 3.31
N ILE A 233 -9.50 23.26 3.51
CA ILE A 233 -8.19 23.88 3.30
C ILE A 233 -7.31 23.00 2.42
N ASN A 234 -6.19 23.55 1.97
CA ASN A 234 -5.08 22.82 1.38
C ASN A 234 -3.78 23.31 1.99
N THR A 235 -2.75 22.48 1.94
CA THR A 235 -1.37 22.86 2.21
C THR A 235 -0.53 22.58 0.98
N PHE A 236 0.57 23.31 0.80
CA PHE A 236 1.51 23.07 -0.27
C PHE A 236 2.94 23.35 0.18
N GLN A 237 3.83 22.40 -0.08
CA GLN A 237 5.25 22.53 0.26
C GLN A 237 5.91 23.63 -0.56
N ARG A 238 6.76 24.41 0.10
CA ARG A 238 7.43 25.56 -0.49
C ARG A 238 8.91 25.65 -0.20
N GLY A 239 9.51 24.61 0.35
CA GLY A 239 10.91 24.52 0.67
C GLY A 239 11.69 23.57 -0.22
N PRO A 240 13.03 23.52 -0.10
CA PRO A 240 13.87 22.64 -0.88
C PRO A 240 13.69 21.15 -0.58
N GLN A 241 13.17 20.82 0.59
CA GLN A 241 12.99 19.45 1.08
C GLN A 241 11.55 18.95 0.89
N GLU A 242 10.62 19.85 0.56
CA GLU A 242 9.19 19.56 0.37
C GLU A 242 8.58 18.81 1.57
N SER A 243 8.95 19.21 2.78
CA SER A 243 8.44 18.65 4.03
C SER A 243 7.25 19.44 4.57
N VAL A 244 6.56 18.90 5.59
CA VAL A 244 5.47 19.60 6.28
C VAL A 244 5.90 20.97 6.80
N TRP A 245 7.13 21.13 7.29
CA TRP A 245 7.72 22.36 7.78
C TRP A 245 7.83 23.48 6.75
N GLU A 246 7.60 23.17 5.48
CA GLU A 246 7.71 24.10 4.37
C GLU A 246 6.35 24.38 3.71
N THR A 247 5.25 23.92 4.33
CA THR A 247 3.90 24.10 3.81
C THR A 247 3.34 25.49 4.06
N ILE A 248 2.47 25.94 3.16
CA ILE A 248 1.67 27.15 3.31
C ILE A 248 0.20 26.73 3.25
N PRO A 249 -0.57 26.88 4.36
CA PRO A 249 -1.99 26.61 4.35
C PRO A 249 -2.75 27.67 3.57
N HIS A 250 -3.80 27.25 2.86
CA HIS A 250 -4.62 28.13 2.05
C HIS A 250 -6.03 27.57 1.86
N PRO A 251 -7.05 28.43 1.63
CA PRO A 251 -8.42 27.98 1.50
C PRO A 251 -8.67 27.19 0.20
N SER A 252 -9.63 26.29 0.22
CA SER A 252 -10.12 25.62 -0.99
C SER A 252 -11.03 26.50 -1.86
N CYS A 253 -11.51 27.64 -1.33
CA CYS A 253 -12.32 28.60 -2.06
C CYS A 253 -11.75 30.02 -1.91
N GLU A 254 -11.38 30.64 -3.02
CA GLU A 254 -10.70 31.94 -3.05
C GLU A 254 -11.67 33.10 -3.36
N ASP A 255 -11.79 34.05 -2.46
CA ASP A 255 -12.55 35.29 -2.63
C ASP A 255 -11.70 36.57 -2.50
N PHE A 256 -10.37 36.41 -2.23
CA PHE A 256 -9.38 37.51 -2.01
C PHE A 256 -9.55 38.28 -0.72
N THR A 257 -10.23 37.77 0.27
CA THR A 257 -10.26 38.38 1.60
C THR A 257 -8.89 38.29 2.27
N TYR A 258 -8.19 37.19 2.03
CA TYR A 258 -6.87 36.87 2.57
C TYR A 258 -5.85 36.58 1.47
N GLY A 259 -4.59 36.40 1.84
CA GLY A 259 -3.51 36.15 0.88
C GLY A 259 -2.98 37.44 0.26
N GLY A 260 -2.37 37.31 -0.92
CA GLY A 260 -1.86 38.43 -1.71
C GLY A 260 -2.92 39.09 -2.59
N PRO A 261 -2.52 39.92 -3.57
CA PRO A 261 -3.45 40.63 -4.44
C PRO A 261 -4.38 39.73 -5.27
N ASN A 262 -3.96 38.51 -5.52
CA ASN A 262 -4.73 37.45 -6.21
C ASN A 262 -5.00 36.25 -5.28
N GLY A 263 -5.20 36.50 -3.98
CA GLY A 263 -5.33 35.46 -2.97
C GLY A 263 -4.01 34.68 -2.81
N PHE A 264 -4.12 33.36 -2.76
CA PHE A 264 -2.98 32.44 -2.64
C PHE A 264 -2.52 31.87 -3.99
N LEU A 265 -3.20 32.20 -5.11
CA LEU A 265 -2.91 31.59 -6.42
C LEU A 265 -1.46 31.82 -6.87
N ASP A 266 -0.95 33.05 -6.71
CA ASP A 266 0.38 33.43 -7.18
C ASP A 266 1.53 32.71 -6.44
N LEU A 267 1.23 31.91 -5.41
CA LEU A 267 2.17 30.96 -4.82
C LEU A 267 2.37 29.72 -5.72
N PHE A 268 1.39 29.42 -6.59
CA PHE A 268 1.36 28.19 -7.39
C PHE A 268 1.47 28.47 -8.88
N THR A 269 0.62 29.41 -9.37
CA THR A 269 0.40 29.65 -10.80
C THR A 269 0.37 31.14 -11.08
N ASP A 270 1.14 31.58 -12.07
CA ASP A 270 1.22 32.98 -12.50
C ASP A 270 0.16 33.28 -13.57
N ASP A 271 -1.12 33.35 -13.16
CA ASP A 271 -2.22 33.79 -14.03
C ASP A 271 -3.42 34.31 -13.20
N SER A 272 -3.50 35.59 -12.98
CA SER A 272 -4.58 36.25 -12.23
C SER A 272 -5.98 36.05 -12.82
N GLY A 273 -6.10 35.61 -14.09
CA GLY A 273 -7.38 35.31 -14.73
C GLY A 273 -8.13 34.14 -14.12
N TYR A 274 -7.39 33.25 -13.45
CA TYR A 274 -7.95 32.08 -12.75
C TYR A 274 -7.92 32.20 -11.22
N ALA A 275 -7.65 33.37 -10.69
CA ALA A 275 -7.41 33.56 -9.24
C ALA A 275 -8.67 33.34 -8.41
N ARG A 276 -9.88 33.73 -8.88
CA ARG A 276 -11.15 33.46 -8.21
C ARG A 276 -11.65 32.06 -8.54
N GLN A 277 -11.23 31.09 -7.73
CA GLN A 277 -11.56 29.68 -7.94
C GLN A 277 -11.91 28.96 -6.66
N TRP A 278 -12.69 27.92 -6.80
CA TRP A 278 -12.79 26.81 -5.87
C TRP A 278 -11.93 25.65 -6.40
N LYS A 279 -11.34 24.88 -5.50
CA LYS A 279 -10.46 23.75 -5.86
C LYS A 279 -10.44 22.70 -4.74
N TYR A 280 -10.51 21.45 -5.16
CA TYR A 280 -10.43 20.31 -4.28
C TYR A 280 -9.39 19.32 -4.79
N THR A 281 -8.77 18.62 -3.84
CA THR A 281 -7.77 17.59 -4.12
C THR A 281 -8.19 16.32 -3.39
N ASN A 282 -8.15 15.20 -4.09
CA ASN A 282 -8.44 13.88 -3.53
C ASN A 282 -7.14 13.11 -3.32
N ALA A 283 -7.04 12.38 -2.20
CA ALA A 283 -6.03 11.37 -1.93
C ALA A 283 -6.64 9.98 -2.21
N PRO A 284 -6.35 9.36 -3.36
CA PRO A 284 -7.09 8.18 -3.83
C PRO A 284 -6.91 6.93 -2.95
N ASP A 285 -5.84 6.85 -2.18
CA ASP A 285 -5.60 5.74 -1.25
C ASP A 285 -6.64 5.70 -0.13
N ALA A 286 -7.10 6.88 0.34
CA ALA A 286 -8.14 6.99 1.35
C ALA A 286 -9.52 6.58 0.79
N ASP A 287 -9.90 7.06 -0.40
CA ASP A 287 -11.12 6.61 -1.08
C ASP A 287 -11.08 5.08 -1.31
N ALA A 288 -9.93 4.55 -1.73
CA ALA A 288 -9.75 3.12 -1.95
C ALA A 288 -9.87 2.31 -0.65
N ARG A 289 -9.34 2.82 0.48
CA ARG A 289 -9.49 2.19 1.81
C ARG A 289 -10.96 2.19 2.24
N ALA A 290 -11.67 3.29 2.06
CA ALA A 290 -13.11 3.35 2.37
C ALA A 290 -13.91 2.32 1.54
N ILE A 291 -13.58 2.14 0.26
CA ILE A 291 -14.20 1.12 -0.60
C ILE A 291 -13.85 -0.29 -0.13
N GLN A 292 -12.60 -0.55 0.24
CA GLN A 292 -12.15 -1.82 0.82
C GLN A 292 -12.91 -2.14 2.12
N ALA A 293 -13.08 -1.16 3.00
CA ALA A 293 -13.86 -1.30 4.23
C ALA A 293 -15.31 -1.70 3.95
N VAL A 294 -15.94 -1.05 2.97
CA VAL A 294 -17.33 -1.38 2.56
C VAL A 294 -17.40 -2.75 1.87
N TYR A 295 -16.34 -3.20 1.20
CA TYR A 295 -16.27 -4.58 0.71
C TYR A 295 -16.39 -5.58 1.85
N TRP A 296 -15.58 -5.45 2.89
CA TRP A 296 -15.64 -6.33 4.06
C TRP A 296 -17.00 -6.22 4.79
N ALA A 297 -17.48 -5.00 4.97
CA ALA A 297 -18.82 -4.79 5.55
C ALA A 297 -19.92 -5.50 4.74
N HIS A 298 -19.84 -5.45 3.40
CA HIS A 298 -20.80 -6.14 2.53
C HIS A 298 -20.76 -7.66 2.72
N GLN A 299 -19.57 -8.25 2.82
CA GLN A 299 -19.42 -9.70 3.07
C GLN A 299 -19.97 -10.09 4.44
N TRP A 300 -19.54 -9.39 5.50
CA TRP A 300 -19.96 -9.69 6.87
C TRP A 300 -21.45 -9.43 7.13
N ALA A 301 -22.00 -8.35 6.58
CA ALA A 301 -23.45 -8.10 6.68
C ALA A 301 -24.27 -9.17 5.92
N ALA A 302 -23.74 -9.71 4.83
CA ALA A 302 -24.39 -10.81 4.11
C ALA A 302 -24.38 -12.10 4.93
N GLU A 303 -23.29 -12.45 5.58
CA GLU A 303 -23.17 -13.58 6.49
C GLU A 303 -24.15 -13.47 7.68
N GLN A 304 -24.35 -12.26 8.18
CA GLN A 304 -25.31 -11.95 9.25
C GLN A 304 -26.76 -11.81 8.78
N GLY A 305 -27.02 -11.88 7.44
CA GLY A 305 -28.35 -11.66 6.86
C GLY A 305 -28.83 -10.20 6.90
N LYS A 306 -27.91 -9.23 7.01
CA LYS A 306 -28.15 -7.80 7.20
C LYS A 306 -27.75 -6.91 6.02
N SER A 307 -27.46 -7.47 4.83
CA SER A 307 -27.04 -6.71 3.64
C SER A 307 -27.93 -5.51 3.30
N ALA A 308 -29.23 -5.56 3.68
CA ALA A 308 -30.16 -4.46 3.42
C ALA A 308 -29.88 -3.22 4.27
N GLU A 309 -29.23 -3.38 5.44
CA GLU A 309 -28.96 -2.29 6.38
C GLU A 309 -27.85 -1.33 5.85
N ILE A 310 -26.95 -1.83 4.99
CA ILE A 310 -25.83 -1.07 4.42
C ILE A 310 -25.90 -0.90 2.90
N ALA A 311 -27.04 -1.26 2.27
CA ALA A 311 -27.15 -1.30 0.80
C ALA A 311 -26.89 0.05 0.13
N GLU A 312 -27.25 1.16 0.78
CA GLU A 312 -27.00 2.51 0.25
C GLU A 312 -25.53 2.89 0.36
N THR A 313 -24.87 2.57 1.47
CA THR A 313 -23.41 2.77 1.65
C THR A 313 -22.60 1.99 0.61
N VAL A 314 -22.98 0.73 0.36
CA VAL A 314 -22.37 -0.10 -0.71
C VAL A 314 -22.54 0.56 -2.09
N ARG A 315 -23.73 1.08 -2.40
CA ARG A 315 -23.99 1.78 -3.67
C ARG A 315 -23.16 3.05 -3.80
N LYS A 316 -22.98 3.80 -2.71
CA LYS A 316 -22.18 5.03 -2.68
C LYS A 316 -20.67 4.72 -2.80
N ALA A 317 -20.18 3.66 -2.18
CA ALA A 317 -18.82 3.18 -2.35
C ALA A 317 -18.51 2.81 -3.81
N ALA A 318 -19.45 2.13 -4.49
CA ALA A 318 -19.35 1.87 -5.92
C ALA A 318 -19.29 3.17 -6.76
N MET A 319 -20.06 4.21 -6.38
CA MET A 319 -20.02 5.52 -7.02
C MET A 319 -18.67 6.21 -6.79
N MET A 320 -18.15 6.21 -5.56
CA MET A 320 -16.82 6.72 -5.23
C MET A 320 -15.73 6.06 -6.11
N GLY A 321 -15.78 4.73 -6.26
CA GLY A 321 -14.87 3.99 -7.13
C GLY A 321 -14.96 4.38 -8.61
N ASP A 322 -16.12 4.84 -9.08
CA ASP A 322 -16.25 5.34 -10.45
C ASP A 322 -15.52 6.67 -10.67
N TYR A 323 -15.62 7.60 -9.72
CA TYR A 323 -14.93 8.88 -9.76
C TYR A 323 -13.43 8.76 -9.45
N MET A 324 -13.03 7.83 -8.56
CA MET A 324 -11.63 7.56 -8.25
C MET A 324 -10.82 7.12 -9.48
N ARG A 325 -11.46 6.69 -10.57
CA ARG A 325 -10.76 6.41 -11.84
C ARG A 325 -9.99 7.60 -12.40
N TYR A 326 -10.25 8.84 -11.97
CA TYR A 326 -9.40 9.98 -12.33
C TYR A 326 -7.95 9.79 -11.89
N ALA A 327 -7.71 9.05 -10.80
CA ALA A 327 -6.39 8.68 -10.35
C ALA A 327 -5.64 7.70 -11.28
N LEU A 328 -6.33 7.06 -12.23
CA LEU A 328 -5.71 6.11 -13.16
C LEU A 328 -5.10 6.78 -14.40
N PHE A 329 -5.23 8.12 -14.54
CA PHE A 329 -4.81 8.86 -15.73
C PHE A 329 -3.69 9.85 -15.41
N ASP A 330 -2.83 10.06 -16.40
CA ASP A 330 -1.81 11.10 -16.38
C ASP A 330 -2.39 12.48 -16.06
N LYS A 331 -1.64 13.33 -15.38
CA LYS A 331 -2.05 14.66 -14.89
C LYS A 331 -2.80 15.50 -15.92
N TYR A 332 -2.30 15.57 -17.13
CA TYR A 332 -2.89 16.34 -18.23
C TYR A 332 -3.43 15.45 -19.34
N PHE A 333 -3.76 14.20 -19.04
CA PHE A 333 -4.22 13.20 -20.01
C PHE A 333 -3.26 13.05 -21.21
N LYS A 334 -1.97 13.17 -20.98
CA LYS A 334 -0.95 12.92 -22.01
C LYS A 334 -0.71 11.42 -22.16
N THR A 335 -0.24 11.04 -23.33
CA THR A 335 0.12 9.64 -23.60
C THR A 335 1.19 9.15 -22.61
N ILE A 336 1.04 7.94 -22.12
CA ILE A 336 2.05 7.33 -21.23
C ILE A 336 3.35 7.10 -21.99
N GLY A 337 4.48 7.37 -21.32
CA GLY A 337 5.82 7.38 -21.93
C GLY A 337 6.21 8.74 -22.52
N CYS A 338 5.54 9.80 -22.09
CA CYS A 338 5.84 11.17 -22.49
C CYS A 338 7.25 11.59 -22.01
N THR A 339 8.02 12.20 -22.92
CA THR A 339 9.41 12.68 -22.64
C THR A 339 9.62 14.12 -23.09
N SER A 340 8.55 14.88 -23.30
CA SER A 340 8.56 16.29 -23.65
C SER A 340 7.21 16.91 -23.34
N PRO A 341 7.13 18.17 -22.85
CA PRO A 341 5.86 18.89 -22.72
C PRO A 341 5.05 18.94 -24.01
N SER A 342 5.69 18.83 -25.16
CA SER A 342 5.06 18.81 -26.48
C SER A 342 4.72 17.40 -27.00
N CYS A 343 4.81 16.36 -26.17
CA CYS A 343 4.39 15.03 -26.56
C CYS A 343 2.91 14.98 -26.93
N ALA A 344 2.51 13.91 -27.61
CA ALA A 344 1.15 13.76 -28.11
C ALA A 344 0.13 13.84 -26.94
N ALA A 345 -0.95 14.55 -27.21
CA ALA A 345 -2.15 14.50 -26.37
C ALA A 345 -2.73 13.08 -26.40
N GLY A 346 -3.05 12.52 -25.23
CA GLY A 346 -3.72 11.23 -25.11
C GLY A 346 -5.12 11.27 -25.73
N ASN A 347 -5.53 10.17 -26.31
CA ASN A 347 -6.85 9.99 -26.87
C ASN A 347 -7.44 8.67 -26.35
N GLY A 348 -8.58 8.75 -25.64
CA GLY A 348 -9.15 7.60 -24.96
C GLY A 348 -8.26 7.12 -23.82
N LYS A 349 -7.92 5.84 -23.80
CA LYS A 349 -7.13 5.22 -22.72
C LYS A 349 -5.61 5.31 -22.89
N ASP A 350 -5.08 5.98 -23.91
CA ASP A 350 -3.64 6.15 -24.13
C ASP A 350 -2.94 6.92 -22.98
N SER A 351 -3.72 7.64 -22.19
CA SER A 351 -3.26 8.38 -21.01
C SER A 351 -3.46 7.64 -19.68
N ALA A 352 -3.98 6.42 -19.72
CA ALA A 352 -4.18 5.62 -18.52
C ALA A 352 -2.90 4.83 -18.17
N HIS A 353 -2.41 4.98 -16.96
CA HIS A 353 -1.36 4.12 -16.38
C HIS A 353 -1.93 3.00 -15.52
N TYR A 354 -3.21 3.07 -15.17
CA TYR A 354 -3.95 2.08 -14.37
C TYR A 354 -3.41 1.84 -12.96
N LEU A 355 -2.59 2.74 -12.43
CA LEU A 355 -2.15 2.76 -11.04
C LEU A 355 -2.93 3.82 -10.28
N LEU A 356 -3.12 3.66 -8.99
CA LEU A 356 -3.55 4.77 -8.16
C LEU A 356 -2.41 5.78 -8.09
N SER A 357 -2.63 6.96 -8.64
CA SER A 357 -1.67 8.05 -8.57
C SER A 357 -1.76 8.76 -7.21
N TRP A 358 -0.81 9.62 -6.91
CA TRP A 358 -0.73 10.34 -5.65
C TRP A 358 -1.98 11.19 -5.35
N TYR A 359 -2.54 11.86 -6.37
CA TYR A 359 -3.75 12.66 -6.22
C TYR A 359 -4.50 12.78 -7.55
N TYR A 360 -5.73 13.21 -7.48
CA TYR A 360 -6.40 13.93 -8.57
C TYR A 360 -7.05 15.17 -8.01
N ALA A 361 -7.23 16.20 -8.84
CA ALA A 361 -7.77 17.48 -8.40
C ALA A 361 -8.70 18.08 -9.43
N TRP A 362 -9.65 18.85 -8.96
CA TRP A 362 -10.61 19.55 -9.79
C TRP A 362 -10.95 20.93 -9.21
N GLY A 363 -11.41 21.83 -10.05
CA GLY A 363 -11.74 23.18 -9.64
C GLY A 363 -12.46 23.95 -10.73
N GLY A 364 -12.84 25.19 -10.40
CA GLY A 364 -13.53 26.05 -11.33
C GLY A 364 -13.71 27.44 -10.79
N ALA A 365 -14.31 28.33 -11.58
CA ALA A 365 -14.59 29.68 -11.17
C ALA A 365 -15.59 29.75 -10.01
N THR A 366 -15.37 30.65 -9.04
CA THR A 366 -16.38 30.96 -8.03
C THR A 366 -17.55 31.74 -8.63
N ASP A 367 -17.31 32.54 -9.67
CA ASP A 367 -18.37 33.26 -10.41
C ASP A 367 -18.94 32.37 -11.53
N VAL A 368 -20.21 32.00 -11.42
CA VAL A 368 -20.94 31.20 -12.43
C VAL A 368 -20.95 31.86 -13.82
N ASN A 369 -20.74 33.17 -13.93
CA ASN A 369 -20.65 33.84 -15.23
C ASN A 369 -19.27 33.74 -15.87
N ALA A 370 -18.24 33.34 -15.15
CA ALA A 370 -16.89 33.11 -15.69
C ALA A 370 -16.82 31.84 -16.56
N GLY A 371 -17.65 30.85 -16.27
CA GLY A 371 -17.94 29.73 -17.17
C GLY A 371 -16.74 28.81 -17.46
N TRP A 372 -15.92 28.45 -16.47
CA TRP A 372 -14.82 27.50 -16.62
C TRP A 372 -14.69 26.59 -15.41
N ALA A 373 -14.26 25.36 -15.68
CA ALA A 373 -13.83 24.38 -14.69
C ALA A 373 -12.70 23.54 -15.28
N TRP A 374 -11.92 22.88 -14.41
CA TRP A 374 -10.79 22.07 -14.81
C TRP A 374 -10.71 20.77 -13.97
N ARG A 375 -10.03 19.76 -14.53
CA ARG A 375 -9.70 18.50 -13.84
C ARG A 375 -8.32 18.04 -14.26
N ILE A 376 -7.57 17.50 -13.31
CA ILE A 376 -6.25 16.91 -13.53
C ILE A 376 -6.12 15.63 -12.71
N GLY A 377 -5.35 14.67 -13.23
CA GLY A 377 -4.84 13.55 -12.44
C GLY A 377 -3.50 13.88 -11.79
N SER A 378 -2.69 12.87 -11.51
CA SER A 378 -1.28 12.99 -11.20
C SER A 378 -0.47 12.07 -12.09
N SER A 379 0.75 12.47 -12.45
CA SER A 379 1.65 11.63 -13.26
C SER A 379 2.54 10.73 -12.42
N HIS A 380 2.38 10.71 -11.10
CA HIS A 380 3.23 9.99 -10.15
C HIS A 380 2.44 8.89 -9.46
N ALA A 381 3.05 7.69 -9.34
CA ALA A 381 2.49 6.56 -8.61
C ALA A 381 3.53 6.00 -7.62
N HIS A 382 3.10 5.84 -6.36
CA HIS A 382 3.86 5.23 -5.28
C HIS A 382 3.24 3.90 -4.89
N PHE A 383 4.03 2.91 -4.45
CA PHE A 383 3.50 1.60 -4.06
C PHE A 383 2.58 1.68 -2.83
N GLY A 384 2.87 2.53 -1.86
CA GLY A 384 2.06 2.69 -0.64
C GLY A 384 0.63 3.18 -0.90
N TYR A 385 0.37 3.81 -2.04
CA TYR A 385 -0.98 4.28 -2.42
C TYR A 385 -1.80 3.24 -3.20
N GLN A 386 -1.20 2.13 -3.63
CA GLN A 386 -1.93 1.10 -4.37
C GLN A 386 -2.86 0.32 -3.44
N ASN A 387 -4.05 -0.02 -3.92
CA ASN A 387 -5.02 -0.84 -3.21
C ASN A 387 -5.64 -1.88 -4.14
N PRO A 388 -4.96 -3.00 -4.37
CA PRO A 388 -5.48 -4.05 -5.26
C PRO A 388 -6.74 -4.72 -4.71
N MET A 389 -6.99 -4.67 -3.39
CA MET A 389 -8.23 -5.19 -2.81
C MET A 389 -9.45 -4.37 -3.24
N ALA A 390 -9.34 -3.02 -3.22
CA ALA A 390 -10.39 -2.15 -3.75
C ALA A 390 -10.61 -2.35 -5.26
N ALA A 391 -9.52 -2.50 -6.03
CA ALA A 391 -9.61 -2.77 -7.47
C ALA A 391 -10.28 -4.12 -7.76
N TYR A 392 -9.98 -5.16 -6.97
CA TYR A 392 -10.65 -6.44 -7.00
C TYR A 392 -12.15 -6.30 -6.73
N ALA A 393 -12.52 -5.60 -5.65
CA ALA A 393 -13.91 -5.39 -5.26
C ALA A 393 -14.71 -4.68 -6.37
N LEU A 394 -14.17 -3.58 -6.91
CA LEU A 394 -14.81 -2.77 -7.97
C LEU A 394 -14.94 -3.49 -9.31
N SER A 395 -14.03 -4.42 -9.60
CA SER A 395 -14.06 -5.18 -10.87
C SER A 395 -14.89 -6.46 -10.79
N THR A 396 -14.96 -7.14 -9.63
CA THR A 396 -15.50 -8.50 -9.52
C THR A 396 -16.78 -8.62 -8.71
N VAL A 397 -17.00 -7.74 -7.70
CA VAL A 397 -18.15 -7.85 -6.79
C VAL A 397 -19.36 -7.09 -7.35
N PRO A 398 -20.44 -7.76 -7.76
CA PRO A 398 -21.55 -7.12 -8.46
C PRO A 398 -22.20 -5.95 -7.74
N ALA A 399 -22.25 -5.97 -6.39
CA ALA A 399 -22.81 -4.91 -5.57
C ALA A 399 -21.93 -3.64 -5.54
N LEU A 400 -20.62 -3.79 -5.76
CA LEU A 400 -19.62 -2.72 -5.78
C LEU A 400 -19.18 -2.32 -7.19
N GLN A 401 -19.71 -2.95 -8.24
CA GLN A 401 -19.39 -2.56 -9.61
C GLN A 401 -19.90 -1.14 -9.92
N PRO A 402 -19.03 -0.21 -10.33
CA PRO A 402 -19.43 1.13 -10.71
C PRO A 402 -20.33 1.14 -11.95
N ARG A 403 -21.04 2.26 -12.19
CA ARG A 403 -22.00 2.39 -13.30
C ARG A 403 -21.40 2.91 -14.61
N GLY A 404 -20.17 3.45 -14.56
CA GLY A 404 -19.46 3.91 -15.74
C GLY A 404 -19.30 2.79 -16.77
N ALA A 405 -19.46 3.11 -18.04
CA ALA A 405 -19.54 2.09 -19.10
C ALA A 405 -18.25 1.26 -19.24
N THR A 406 -17.11 1.84 -18.90
CA THR A 406 -15.79 1.15 -18.94
C THR A 406 -15.23 0.86 -17.55
N ALA A 407 -15.92 1.22 -16.48
CA ALA A 407 -15.38 1.21 -15.12
C ALA A 407 -14.92 -0.16 -14.63
N THR A 408 -15.72 -1.19 -14.83
CA THR A 408 -15.36 -2.57 -14.42
C THR A 408 -14.10 -3.06 -15.15
N GLN A 409 -13.95 -2.71 -16.44
CA GLN A 409 -12.76 -3.05 -17.21
C GLN A 409 -11.54 -2.23 -16.76
N ASP A 410 -11.71 -0.94 -16.47
CA ASP A 410 -10.62 -0.09 -15.96
C ASP A 410 -10.09 -0.61 -14.63
N TRP A 411 -10.98 -1.05 -13.74
CA TRP A 411 -10.59 -1.61 -12.46
C TRP A 411 -9.97 -3.01 -12.57
N ALA A 412 -10.41 -3.81 -13.52
CA ALA A 412 -9.77 -5.11 -13.78
C ALA A 412 -8.32 -4.92 -14.29
N GLU A 413 -8.10 -3.98 -15.21
CA GLU A 413 -6.75 -3.62 -15.68
C GLU A 413 -5.91 -3.00 -14.56
N SER A 414 -6.53 -2.17 -13.70
CA SER A 414 -5.86 -1.57 -12.54
C SER A 414 -5.45 -2.63 -11.52
N PHE A 415 -6.31 -3.62 -11.26
CA PHE A 415 -6.01 -4.74 -10.38
C PHE A 415 -4.74 -5.49 -10.81
N ASP A 416 -4.66 -5.88 -12.07
CA ASP A 416 -3.48 -6.55 -12.61
C ASP A 416 -2.25 -5.64 -12.57
N ARG A 417 -2.41 -4.36 -12.96
CA ARG A 417 -1.32 -3.40 -13.02
C ARG A 417 -0.71 -3.09 -11.66
N GLN A 418 -1.52 -3.00 -10.60
CA GLN A 418 -1.06 -2.75 -9.24
C GLN A 418 -0.23 -3.92 -8.69
N LEU A 419 -0.67 -5.18 -8.91
CA LEU A 419 0.10 -6.36 -8.50
C LEU A 419 1.43 -6.48 -9.25
N GLU A 420 1.45 -6.20 -10.56
CA GLU A 420 2.68 -6.14 -11.33
C GLU A 420 3.61 -5.01 -10.87
N PHE A 421 3.04 -3.87 -10.44
CA PHE A 421 3.80 -2.73 -9.94
C PHE A 421 4.54 -3.06 -8.65
N TYR A 422 3.88 -3.71 -7.70
CA TYR A 422 4.54 -4.21 -6.50
C TYR A 422 5.68 -5.18 -6.84
N ARG A 423 5.44 -6.13 -7.74
CA ARG A 423 6.49 -7.07 -8.17
C ARG A 423 7.66 -6.38 -8.86
N TRP A 424 7.38 -5.34 -9.65
CA TRP A 424 8.41 -4.54 -10.29
C TRP A 424 9.30 -3.80 -9.27
N LEU A 425 8.71 -3.30 -8.19
CA LEU A 425 9.42 -2.54 -7.15
C LEU A 425 9.97 -3.41 -6.01
N GLN A 426 9.65 -4.70 -5.97
CA GLN A 426 10.13 -5.60 -4.92
C GLN A 426 11.62 -5.89 -5.11
N SER A 427 12.40 -5.61 -4.07
CA SER A 427 13.83 -5.90 -4.02
C SER A 427 14.12 -7.39 -3.88
N ALA A 428 15.37 -7.79 -4.12
CA ALA A 428 15.81 -9.15 -3.88
C ALA A 428 15.80 -9.55 -2.39
N ASP A 429 15.78 -8.56 -1.49
CA ASP A 429 15.75 -8.76 -0.04
C ASP A 429 14.31 -8.90 0.49
N GLY A 430 13.31 -8.53 -0.30
CA GLY A 430 11.87 -8.60 0.04
C GLY A 430 11.18 -7.25 0.11
N GLY A 431 11.82 -6.21 0.61
CA GLY A 431 11.25 -4.86 0.72
C GLY A 431 10.96 -4.21 -0.64
N ILE A 432 10.08 -3.21 -0.63
CA ILE A 432 9.61 -2.49 -1.82
C ILE A 432 10.27 -1.10 -1.88
N ALA A 433 10.62 -0.58 -3.06
CA ALA A 433 11.31 0.70 -3.17
C ALA A 433 10.88 1.55 -4.37
N GLY A 434 10.60 2.82 -4.10
CA GLY A 434 10.36 3.83 -5.11
C GLY A 434 8.99 3.77 -5.75
N GLY A 435 8.91 4.23 -6.98
CA GLY A 435 7.68 4.30 -7.76
C GLY A 435 7.93 4.65 -9.22
N ALA A 436 6.92 5.23 -9.88
CA ALA A 436 6.99 5.57 -11.29
C ALA A 436 6.39 6.94 -11.59
N THR A 437 6.88 7.60 -12.62
CA THR A 437 6.36 8.87 -13.12
C THR A 437 6.27 8.90 -14.64
N ASN A 438 5.18 9.49 -15.15
CA ASN A 438 5.07 9.88 -16.55
C ASN A 438 5.56 11.32 -16.80
N SER A 439 5.76 12.11 -15.72
CA SER A 439 6.20 13.50 -15.80
C SER A 439 7.56 13.69 -15.12
N TRP A 440 8.63 13.23 -15.78
CA TRP A 440 9.97 13.39 -15.24
C TRP A 440 10.30 14.87 -14.99
N ASP A 441 10.88 15.16 -13.82
CA ASP A 441 11.19 16.51 -13.33
C ASP A 441 9.95 17.44 -13.33
N GLY A 442 8.75 16.87 -13.12
CA GLY A 442 7.47 17.59 -13.13
C GLY A 442 7.11 18.31 -14.43
N ALA A 443 7.90 18.14 -15.47
CA ALA A 443 7.80 18.87 -16.74
C ALA A 443 7.84 17.95 -17.97
N TYR A 444 7.56 16.65 -17.82
CA TYR A 444 7.70 15.64 -18.88
C TYR A 444 9.08 15.67 -19.55
N ALA A 445 10.13 15.95 -18.81
CA ALA A 445 11.48 15.93 -19.34
C ALA A 445 11.92 14.50 -19.71
N GLN A 446 12.96 14.38 -20.52
CA GLN A 446 13.58 13.09 -20.84
C GLN A 446 14.27 12.52 -19.60
N PRO A 447 13.90 11.33 -19.11
CA PRO A 447 14.62 10.68 -18.02
C PRO A 447 16.07 10.38 -18.41
N PRO A 448 17.00 10.23 -17.44
CA PRO A 448 18.37 9.80 -17.71
C PRO A 448 18.41 8.51 -18.53
N ALA A 449 19.41 8.39 -19.41
CA ALA A 449 19.57 7.20 -20.24
C ALA A 449 19.73 5.94 -19.36
N GLY A 450 18.95 4.89 -19.67
CA GLY A 450 18.96 3.64 -18.91
C GLY A 450 18.08 3.65 -17.64
N THR A 451 17.23 4.66 -17.44
CA THR A 451 16.20 4.62 -16.41
C THR A 451 15.20 3.50 -16.74
N PRO A 452 14.94 2.54 -15.82
CA PRO A 452 13.96 1.50 -16.03
C PRO A 452 12.56 2.12 -16.18
N THR A 453 11.68 1.43 -16.89
CA THR A 453 10.30 1.89 -17.08
C THR A 453 9.30 0.79 -16.75
N PHE A 454 8.18 1.18 -16.17
CA PHE A 454 7.01 0.34 -15.97
C PHE A 454 5.90 0.80 -16.91
N TYR A 455 5.60 0.03 -17.93
CA TYR A 455 4.62 0.37 -18.98
C TYR A 455 4.80 1.79 -19.57
N GLY A 456 6.03 2.28 -19.65
CA GLY A 456 6.37 3.60 -20.17
C GLY A 456 6.58 4.68 -19.10
N MET A 457 6.13 4.50 -17.87
CA MET A 457 6.44 5.39 -16.75
C MET A 457 7.87 5.17 -16.25
N ALA A 458 8.63 6.22 -16.03
CA ALA A 458 10.02 6.13 -15.59
C ALA A 458 10.10 5.83 -14.08
N TYR A 459 11.02 4.94 -13.67
CA TYR A 459 11.32 4.72 -12.27
C TYR A 459 11.84 5.98 -11.59
N THR A 460 11.34 6.27 -10.40
CA THR A 460 11.84 7.33 -9.52
C THR A 460 11.96 6.81 -8.09
N GLU A 461 12.99 7.26 -7.37
CA GLU A 461 13.23 6.86 -5.98
C GLU A 461 12.27 7.56 -5.01
N ALA A 462 11.86 8.77 -5.33
CA ALA A 462 10.95 9.59 -4.54
C ALA A 462 9.76 10.05 -5.41
N PRO A 463 8.72 9.23 -5.55
CA PRO A 463 7.61 9.54 -6.46
C PRO A 463 6.57 10.49 -5.87
N VAL A 464 6.52 10.68 -4.55
CA VAL A 464 5.48 11.46 -3.86
C VAL A 464 5.99 12.85 -3.55
N TYR A 465 6.91 12.95 -2.62
CA TYR A 465 7.65 14.17 -2.30
C TYR A 465 9.10 13.97 -2.67
N HIS A 466 9.85 15.02 -2.88
CA HIS A 466 11.29 14.89 -3.09
C HIS A 466 12.08 14.83 -1.78
N ASP A 467 11.42 14.88 -0.62
CA ASP A 467 12.05 14.54 0.63
C ASP A 467 12.21 13.00 0.73
N PRO A 468 13.43 12.47 0.79
CA PRO A 468 13.64 11.03 0.93
C PRO A 468 12.94 10.40 2.15
N PRO A 469 12.89 11.04 3.35
CA PRO A 469 12.27 10.43 4.53
C PRO A 469 10.83 9.96 4.33
N SER A 470 9.96 10.76 3.70
CA SER A 470 8.56 10.35 3.47
C SER A 470 8.44 9.12 2.59
N ASN A 471 9.24 9.02 1.53
CA ASN A 471 9.25 7.85 0.67
C ASN A 471 9.88 6.61 1.34
N GLN A 472 10.78 6.81 2.31
CA GLN A 472 11.52 5.76 3.00
C GLN A 472 10.88 5.33 4.32
N TRP A 473 9.73 5.88 4.68
CA TRP A 473 9.02 5.50 5.87
C TRP A 473 8.44 4.07 5.76
N PHE A 474 8.65 3.24 6.78
CA PHE A 474 8.19 1.84 6.78
C PHE A 474 6.66 1.71 6.73
N GLY A 475 5.93 2.72 7.17
CA GLY A 475 4.47 2.76 7.04
C GLY A 475 3.97 2.52 5.62
N MET A 476 4.67 3.05 4.60
CA MET A 476 4.32 2.78 3.19
C MET A 476 4.42 1.29 2.83
N GLN A 477 5.34 0.53 3.48
CA GLN A 477 5.47 -0.92 3.26
C GLN A 477 4.25 -1.66 3.79
N VAL A 478 3.94 -1.44 5.07
CA VAL A 478 2.86 -2.18 5.75
C VAL A 478 1.50 -1.81 5.20
N TRP A 479 1.24 -0.54 4.86
CA TRP A 479 -0.02 -0.13 4.21
C TRP A 479 -0.26 -0.85 2.89
N GLY A 480 0.79 -1.03 2.07
CA GLY A 480 0.70 -1.79 0.84
C GLY A 480 0.51 -3.28 1.09
N MET A 481 1.31 -3.87 1.98
CA MET A 481 1.33 -5.32 2.20
C MET A 481 0.11 -5.82 2.98
N GLU A 482 -0.48 -5.03 3.85
CA GLU A 482 -1.75 -5.34 4.49
C GLU A 482 -2.83 -5.65 3.45
N ARG A 483 -3.00 -4.78 2.45
CA ARG A 483 -3.99 -4.92 1.38
C ARG A 483 -3.70 -6.12 0.46
N ILE A 484 -2.42 -6.43 0.28
CA ILE A 484 -1.98 -7.64 -0.44
C ILE A 484 -2.29 -8.90 0.38
N ALA A 485 -2.09 -8.86 1.70
CA ALA A 485 -2.39 -9.99 2.58
C ALA A 485 -3.90 -10.26 2.68
N GLU A 486 -4.71 -9.22 2.79
CA GLU A 486 -6.17 -9.34 2.71
C GLU A 486 -6.61 -9.94 1.37
N LEU A 487 -6.05 -9.47 0.26
CA LEU A 487 -6.35 -10.00 -1.08
C LEU A 487 -5.97 -11.49 -1.19
N TYR A 488 -4.80 -11.87 -0.69
CA TYR A 488 -4.38 -13.28 -0.69
C TYR A 488 -5.31 -14.15 0.15
N TYR A 489 -5.66 -13.69 1.35
CA TYR A 489 -6.59 -14.38 2.22
C TYR A 489 -7.96 -14.61 1.56
N GLU A 490 -8.49 -13.59 0.90
CA GLU A 490 -9.82 -13.65 0.28
C GLU A 490 -9.85 -14.47 -1.01
N THR A 491 -8.80 -14.37 -1.83
CA THR A 491 -8.85 -14.88 -3.21
C THR A 491 -7.89 -16.05 -3.49
N GLY A 492 -6.84 -16.22 -2.69
CA GLY A 492 -5.74 -17.13 -3.00
C GLY A 492 -4.93 -16.70 -4.23
N ASP A 493 -4.90 -15.41 -4.58
CA ASP A 493 -4.16 -14.92 -5.75
C ASP A 493 -2.66 -15.21 -5.59
N SER A 494 -2.12 -16.04 -6.47
CA SER A 494 -0.72 -16.50 -6.43
C SER A 494 0.32 -15.37 -6.64
N ARG A 495 -0.09 -14.20 -7.17
CA ARG A 495 0.78 -13.03 -7.31
C ARG A 495 0.92 -12.30 -5.98
N ALA A 496 -0.18 -12.21 -5.22
CA ALA A 496 -0.19 -11.70 -3.86
C ALA A 496 0.62 -12.63 -2.94
N GLU A 497 0.41 -13.95 -3.04
CA GLU A 497 1.20 -14.96 -2.34
C GLU A 497 2.70 -14.76 -2.57
N ALA A 498 3.13 -14.71 -3.84
CA ALA A 498 4.55 -14.55 -4.20
C ALA A 498 5.18 -13.23 -3.74
N LEU A 499 4.39 -12.17 -3.54
CA LEU A 499 4.87 -10.92 -2.93
C LEU A 499 5.11 -11.11 -1.43
N LEU A 500 4.16 -11.73 -0.74
CA LEU A 500 4.19 -11.93 0.71
C LEU A 500 5.23 -12.97 1.12
N GLU A 501 5.43 -14.04 0.35
CA GLU A 501 6.48 -15.04 0.58
C GLU A 501 7.89 -14.45 0.69
N ASN A 502 8.13 -13.30 0.02
CA ASN A 502 9.41 -12.60 0.11
C ASN A 502 9.38 -11.48 1.15
N TRP A 503 8.25 -10.78 1.31
CA TRP A 503 8.17 -9.62 2.17
C TRP A 503 8.01 -9.99 3.65
N VAL A 504 7.16 -10.98 3.98
CA VAL A 504 6.85 -11.36 5.38
C VAL A 504 8.10 -11.82 6.14
N PRO A 505 8.93 -12.75 5.61
CA PRO A 505 10.17 -13.11 6.30
C PRO A 505 11.10 -11.91 6.48
N TRP A 506 11.24 -11.06 5.46
CA TRP A 506 12.06 -9.84 5.55
C TRP A 506 11.55 -8.89 6.65
N ALA A 507 10.25 -8.69 6.78
CA ALA A 507 9.67 -7.83 7.81
C ALA A 507 9.85 -8.45 9.22
N MET A 508 9.64 -9.75 9.35
CA MET A 508 9.83 -10.46 10.62
C MET A 508 11.29 -10.45 11.08
N ASP A 509 12.25 -10.66 10.18
CA ASP A 509 13.69 -10.64 10.48
C ASP A 509 14.17 -9.27 10.99
N ASN A 510 13.46 -8.20 10.64
CA ASN A 510 13.76 -6.82 11.01
C ASN A 510 12.89 -6.28 12.15
N THR A 511 12.11 -7.13 12.84
CA THR A 511 11.18 -6.70 13.90
C THR A 511 11.45 -7.43 15.21
N THR A 512 11.40 -6.68 16.31
CA THR A 512 11.35 -7.26 17.67
C THR A 512 9.92 -7.24 18.14
N PHE A 513 9.31 -8.41 18.35
CA PHE A 513 7.86 -8.52 18.53
C PHE A 513 7.38 -8.46 19.97
N SER A 514 8.21 -8.62 20.96
CA SER A 514 7.71 -8.84 22.33
C SER A 514 8.44 -8.05 23.41
N GLY A 515 7.68 -7.76 24.50
CA GLY A 515 8.15 -7.07 25.70
C GLY A 515 8.09 -5.54 25.55
N ALA A 516 8.44 -4.81 26.59
CA ALA A 516 8.40 -3.35 26.63
C ALA A 516 9.27 -2.65 25.58
N ASN A 517 10.22 -3.35 24.98
CA ASN A 517 11.13 -2.84 23.97
C ASN A 517 10.85 -3.47 22.58
N TRP A 518 9.59 -3.80 22.29
CA TRP A 518 9.23 -4.17 20.92
C TRP A 518 9.63 -3.04 19.96
N ALA A 519 10.01 -3.38 18.75
CA ALA A 519 10.47 -2.37 17.78
C ALA A 519 10.26 -2.87 16.35
N ILE A 520 9.75 -2.01 15.51
CA ILE A 520 9.54 -2.23 14.09
C ILE A 520 10.50 -1.36 13.28
N PRO A 521 10.76 -1.68 12.00
CA PRO A 521 11.45 -0.76 11.12
C PRO A 521 10.77 0.62 11.10
N ALA A 522 11.56 1.69 11.06
CA ALA A 522 11.04 3.05 10.97
C ALA A 522 11.41 3.68 9.62
N THR A 523 12.71 3.84 9.35
CA THR A 523 13.22 4.40 8.10
C THR A 523 13.99 3.35 7.33
N LEU A 524 13.76 3.31 6.04
CA LEU A 524 14.43 2.41 5.10
C LEU A 524 15.50 3.15 4.31
N ALA A 525 16.41 2.41 3.74
CA ALA A 525 17.32 2.88 2.72
C ALA A 525 17.34 1.89 1.57
N TRP A 526 17.41 2.38 0.36
CA TRP A 526 17.51 1.53 -0.81
C TRP A 526 18.60 1.99 -1.78
N SER A 527 19.03 1.06 -2.61
CA SER A 527 20.00 1.29 -3.66
C SER A 527 19.71 0.44 -4.88
N GLY A 528 20.22 0.89 -6.02
CA GLY A 528 19.95 0.20 -7.28
C GLY A 528 18.61 0.60 -7.87
N ARG A 529 18.07 -0.24 -8.75
CA ARG A 529 16.83 0.04 -9.47
C ARG A 529 16.21 -1.24 -10.05
N PRO A 530 14.91 -1.24 -10.40
CA PRO A 530 14.20 -2.40 -10.92
C PRO A 530 14.52 -2.64 -12.41
N ASP A 531 15.75 -2.99 -12.74
CA ASP A 531 16.24 -3.12 -14.11
C ASP A 531 16.23 -4.55 -14.67
N THR A 532 15.87 -5.54 -13.85
CA THR A 532 15.84 -6.96 -14.24
C THR A 532 14.44 -7.54 -14.38
N TRP A 533 13.44 -6.85 -13.88
CA TRP A 533 12.03 -7.29 -13.95
C TRP A 533 11.38 -6.93 -15.29
N SER A 534 10.49 -7.80 -15.73
CA SER A 534 9.52 -7.50 -16.79
C SER A 534 8.32 -8.45 -16.65
N PRO A 535 7.16 -8.15 -17.27
CA PRO A 535 5.98 -9.06 -17.23
C PRO A 535 6.30 -10.48 -17.70
N ASN A 536 7.26 -10.64 -18.60
CA ASN A 536 7.70 -11.93 -19.11
C ASN A 536 8.84 -12.57 -18.29
N ASN A 537 9.36 -11.86 -17.29
CA ASN A 537 10.38 -12.33 -16.35
C ASN A 537 10.11 -11.72 -14.97
N PRO A 538 9.10 -12.25 -14.24
CA PRO A 538 8.63 -11.66 -12.99
C PRO A 538 9.51 -11.98 -11.77
N GLY A 539 10.73 -12.42 -11.94
CA GLY A 539 11.67 -12.68 -10.84
C GLY A 539 12.04 -11.42 -10.07
N ALA A 540 12.61 -11.59 -8.86
CA ALA A 540 13.06 -10.50 -8.02
C ALA A 540 14.14 -9.63 -8.72
N ASN A 541 14.18 -8.36 -8.38
CA ASN A 541 15.16 -7.41 -8.90
C ASN A 541 16.52 -7.62 -8.22
N ALA A 542 17.43 -8.33 -8.87
CA ALA A 542 18.76 -8.66 -8.34
C ALA A 542 19.60 -7.42 -7.96
N ASN A 543 19.36 -6.27 -8.60
CA ASN A 543 20.11 -5.04 -8.40
C ASN A 543 19.43 -4.02 -7.49
N LEU A 544 18.18 -4.25 -7.11
CA LEU A 544 17.45 -3.41 -6.14
C LEU A 544 17.62 -4.00 -4.74
N ARG A 545 18.00 -3.17 -3.78
CA ARG A 545 18.19 -3.54 -2.38
C ARG A 545 17.42 -2.59 -1.47
N VAL A 546 16.82 -3.15 -0.42
CA VAL A 546 16.16 -2.40 0.66
C VAL A 546 16.70 -2.87 1.99
N SER A 547 17.09 -1.94 2.84
CA SER A 547 17.58 -2.21 4.19
C SER A 547 16.94 -1.28 5.21
N VAL A 548 16.89 -1.71 6.46
CA VAL A 548 16.36 -0.92 7.58
C VAL A 548 17.48 -0.05 8.14
N SER A 549 17.22 1.26 8.27
CA SER A 549 18.19 2.23 8.79
C SER A 549 18.02 2.46 10.30
N ASN A 550 16.79 2.47 10.79
CA ASN A 550 16.47 2.59 12.21
C ASN A 550 15.13 1.93 12.53
N HIS A 551 14.82 1.84 13.83
CA HIS A 551 13.62 1.23 14.38
C HIS A 551 12.94 2.19 15.35
N ASN A 552 11.62 2.02 15.52
CA ASN A 552 10.83 2.77 16.51
C ASN A 552 9.68 1.91 17.06
N GLN A 553 8.81 2.56 17.84
CA GLN A 553 7.57 1.99 18.38
C GLN A 553 6.34 2.73 17.80
N ASP A 554 6.29 2.95 16.49
CA ASP A 554 5.13 3.54 15.84
C ASP A 554 3.92 2.61 15.96
N ILE A 555 2.93 3.04 16.75
CA ILE A 555 1.74 2.25 17.10
C ILE A 555 0.90 1.89 15.87
N GLY A 556 0.67 2.85 14.98
CA GLY A 556 -0.17 2.63 13.81
C GLY A 556 0.48 1.67 12.82
N VAL A 557 1.77 1.89 12.55
CA VAL A 557 2.56 1.01 11.67
C VAL A 557 2.67 -0.40 12.24
N ALA A 558 2.77 -0.54 13.57
CA ALA A 558 2.75 -1.83 14.24
C ALA A 558 1.40 -2.55 14.10
N GLY A 559 0.29 -1.80 14.14
CA GLY A 559 -1.05 -2.33 13.88
C GLY A 559 -1.19 -2.89 12.46
N SER A 560 -0.79 -2.14 11.44
CA SER A 560 -0.80 -2.60 10.05
C SER A 560 0.14 -3.79 9.81
N LEU A 561 1.31 -3.83 10.48
CA LEU A 561 2.19 -5.00 10.44
C LEU A 561 1.51 -6.23 11.05
N ALA A 562 0.89 -6.07 12.22
CA ALA A 562 0.16 -7.16 12.88
C ALA A 562 -0.96 -7.69 11.97
N ARG A 563 -1.76 -6.83 11.34
CA ARG A 563 -2.81 -7.22 10.39
C ARG A 563 -2.24 -7.96 9.18
N THR A 564 -1.14 -7.47 8.60
CA THR A 564 -0.46 -8.17 7.50
C THR A 564 -0.08 -9.60 7.89
N LEU A 565 0.51 -9.79 9.09
CA LEU A 565 0.89 -11.10 9.59
C LEU A 565 -0.31 -11.98 9.92
N ILE A 566 -1.40 -11.41 10.45
CA ILE A 566 -2.66 -12.12 10.74
C ILE A 566 -3.27 -12.70 9.46
N TYR A 567 -3.46 -11.88 8.43
CA TYR A 567 -4.05 -12.33 7.17
C TYR A 567 -3.14 -13.30 6.42
N TRP A 568 -1.82 -13.07 6.44
CA TRP A 568 -0.86 -14.01 5.89
C TRP A 568 -0.91 -15.35 6.61
N ALA A 569 -0.85 -15.38 7.94
CA ALA A 569 -0.90 -16.60 8.72
C ALA A 569 -2.21 -17.37 8.51
N ALA A 570 -3.34 -16.66 8.45
CA ALA A 570 -4.65 -17.29 8.22
C ALA A 570 -4.77 -17.92 6.83
N ALA A 571 -4.12 -17.34 5.81
CA ALA A 571 -4.16 -17.83 4.44
C ALA A 571 -3.13 -18.95 4.18
N SER A 572 -1.91 -18.78 4.68
CA SER A 572 -0.77 -19.68 4.40
C SER A 572 -0.60 -20.80 5.44
N GLY A 573 -1.12 -20.62 6.64
CA GLY A 573 -0.85 -21.50 7.79
C GLY A 573 0.51 -21.26 8.44
N ASP A 574 1.10 -20.06 8.29
CA ASP A 574 2.37 -19.68 8.89
C ASP A 574 2.20 -19.37 10.39
N GLU A 575 2.55 -20.35 11.21
CA GLU A 575 2.40 -20.28 12.67
C GLU A 575 3.40 -19.30 13.32
N ASP A 576 4.56 -19.05 12.70
CA ASP A 576 5.52 -18.07 13.18
C ASP A 576 4.97 -16.63 12.97
N ALA A 577 4.33 -16.38 11.85
CA ALA A 577 3.66 -15.11 11.61
C ALA A 577 2.47 -14.90 12.57
N GLN A 578 1.66 -15.94 12.82
CA GLN A 578 0.58 -15.89 13.81
C GLN A 578 1.12 -15.56 15.21
N PHE A 579 2.15 -16.29 15.63
CA PHE A 579 2.79 -16.08 16.93
C PHE A 579 3.35 -14.67 17.07
N ASN A 580 4.04 -14.17 16.07
CA ASN A 580 4.66 -12.85 16.07
C ASN A 580 3.61 -11.72 16.07
N ALA A 581 2.53 -11.86 15.30
CA ALA A 581 1.40 -10.94 15.35
C ALA A 581 0.81 -10.85 16.76
N ARG A 582 0.55 -11.99 17.39
CA ARG A 582 0.07 -12.08 18.77
C ARG A 582 1.04 -11.39 19.74
N ALA A 583 2.33 -11.74 19.67
CA ALA A 583 3.34 -11.20 20.57
C ALA A 583 3.45 -9.68 20.49
N LEU A 584 3.28 -9.11 19.28
CA LEU A 584 3.27 -7.66 19.06
C LEU A 584 2.03 -7.02 19.68
N LEU A 585 0.84 -7.57 19.42
CA LEU A 585 -0.43 -7.07 19.97
C LEU A 585 -0.45 -7.15 21.50
N ASP A 586 0.02 -8.26 22.08
CA ASP A 586 0.11 -8.44 23.53
C ASP A 586 1.10 -7.42 24.15
N SER A 587 2.24 -7.19 23.51
CA SER A 587 3.24 -6.22 23.97
C SER A 587 2.72 -4.78 23.95
N ILE A 588 2.03 -4.39 22.87
CA ILE A 588 1.41 -3.09 22.77
C ILE A 588 0.32 -2.94 23.84
N TRP A 589 -0.50 -3.97 24.01
CA TRP A 589 -1.56 -3.97 25.02
C TRP A 589 -1.02 -3.90 26.46
N GLU A 590 0.07 -4.60 26.76
CA GLU A 590 0.65 -4.62 28.10
C GLU A 590 1.41 -3.34 28.46
N HIS A 591 2.10 -2.71 27.48
CA HIS A 591 3.09 -1.67 27.77
C HIS A 591 2.73 -0.28 27.25
N ASN A 592 1.77 -0.16 26.34
CA ASN A 592 1.46 1.09 25.64
C ASN A 592 0.05 1.61 25.89
N GLN A 593 -0.77 0.95 26.72
CA GLN A 593 -2.09 1.47 27.09
C GLN A 593 -1.99 2.69 28.00
N ASP A 594 -2.92 3.61 27.82
CA ASP A 594 -3.19 4.73 28.72
C ASP A 594 -4.71 5.01 28.80
N ASP A 595 -5.07 6.13 29.43
CA ASP A 595 -6.48 6.46 29.66
C ASP A 595 -7.26 6.70 28.36
N LYS A 596 -6.59 7.21 27.30
CA LYS A 596 -7.21 7.53 26.01
C LYS A 596 -7.21 6.36 25.03
N GLY A 597 -6.16 5.54 25.03
CA GLY A 597 -6.02 4.46 24.06
C GLY A 597 -4.72 3.71 24.21
N VAL A 598 -3.93 3.68 23.12
CA VAL A 598 -2.57 3.14 23.07
C VAL A 598 -1.61 4.17 22.48
N SER A 599 -0.47 4.40 23.11
CA SER A 599 0.53 5.36 22.67
C SER A 599 1.94 4.97 23.03
N ALA A 600 2.92 5.38 22.25
CA ALA A 600 4.34 5.25 22.56
C ALA A 600 4.98 6.62 22.75
N PRO A 601 6.06 6.76 23.54
CA PRO A 601 6.80 7.99 23.63
C PRO A 601 7.49 8.32 22.30
N GLU A 602 7.33 9.55 21.83
CA GLU A 602 7.96 10.07 20.62
C GLU A 602 8.85 11.27 20.96
N VAL A 603 10.14 11.17 20.66
CA VAL A 603 11.09 12.28 20.82
C VAL A 603 11.11 13.06 19.52
N ARG A 604 10.73 14.35 19.57
CA ARG A 604 10.53 15.21 18.40
C ARG A 604 11.74 16.16 18.23
N GLU A 605 12.85 15.59 17.70
CA GLU A 605 14.03 16.40 17.35
C GLU A 605 13.74 17.39 16.23
N ASP A 606 12.81 17.06 15.34
CA ASP A 606 12.34 17.86 14.22
C ASP A 606 11.60 19.14 14.64
N TYR A 607 11.14 19.26 15.88
CA TYR A 607 10.54 20.50 16.40
C TYR A 607 11.54 21.66 16.52
N SER A 608 12.84 21.40 16.36
CA SER A 608 13.82 22.46 16.11
C SER A 608 13.56 23.26 14.83
N ARG A 609 12.68 22.77 13.93
CA ARG A 609 12.36 23.39 12.64
C ARG A 609 11.24 24.45 12.70
N PHE A 610 10.59 24.62 13.83
CA PHE A 610 9.52 25.60 13.96
C PHE A 610 9.93 27.04 13.57
N ASP A 611 11.16 27.42 13.87
CA ASP A 611 11.72 28.75 13.61
C ASP A 611 12.73 28.79 12.44
N ASP A 612 12.85 27.73 11.66
CA ASP A 612 13.69 27.69 10.46
C ASP A 612 13.23 28.69 9.42
N VAL A 613 14.18 29.45 8.87
CA VAL A 613 13.93 30.46 7.84
C VAL A 613 14.72 30.14 6.57
N LEU A 614 14.02 30.04 5.45
CA LEU A 614 14.66 29.87 4.16
C LEU A 614 15.50 31.10 3.76
N THR A 615 16.80 30.95 3.64
CA THR A 615 17.73 32.02 3.24
C THR A 615 18.14 31.88 1.77
N GLY A 616 17.55 32.70 0.90
CA GLY A 616 17.82 32.65 -0.54
C GLY A 616 17.11 31.48 -1.25
N THR A 617 17.88 30.49 -1.72
CA THR A 617 17.38 29.26 -2.36
C THR A 617 17.86 27.99 -1.63
N SER A 618 18.38 28.15 -0.43
CA SER A 618 18.89 27.07 0.41
C SER A 618 18.47 27.29 1.86
N GLY A 619 18.30 26.25 2.62
CA GLY A 619 17.79 26.23 3.98
C GLY A 619 16.48 25.43 4.07
N ASP A 620 15.93 25.31 5.26
CA ASP A 620 14.86 24.38 5.58
C ASP A 620 13.52 25.07 5.88
N GLY A 621 13.41 26.38 5.59
CA GLY A 621 12.21 27.18 5.88
C GLY A 621 11.25 27.29 4.71
N VAL A 622 10.12 27.95 4.96
CA VAL A 622 9.04 28.14 4.00
C VAL A 622 9.48 28.99 2.80
N TYR A 623 9.26 28.52 1.58
CA TYR A 623 9.51 29.31 0.37
C TYR A 623 8.32 30.20 0.03
N VAL A 624 8.56 31.50 -0.06
CA VAL A 624 7.61 32.49 -0.60
C VAL A 624 8.26 33.19 -1.79
N PRO A 625 7.58 33.29 -2.96
CA PRO A 625 8.15 33.93 -4.13
C PRO A 625 8.57 35.38 -3.87
N PRO A 626 9.73 35.85 -4.39
CA PRO A 626 10.18 37.24 -4.17
C PRO A 626 9.16 38.27 -4.64
N GLY A 627 8.81 39.20 -3.71
CA GLY A 627 7.85 40.24 -3.98
C GLY A 627 6.38 39.87 -3.77
N TRP A 628 6.08 38.64 -3.43
CA TRP A 628 4.76 38.23 -2.95
C TRP A 628 4.65 38.52 -1.43
N SER A 629 3.51 39.02 -1.00
CA SER A 629 3.16 39.16 0.41
C SER A 629 1.65 39.04 0.55
N GLY A 630 1.21 38.32 1.58
CA GLY A 630 -0.19 38.09 1.90
C GLY A 630 -0.42 38.11 3.41
N THR A 631 -1.70 38.11 3.80
CA THR A 631 -2.10 38.11 5.23
C THR A 631 -3.01 36.90 5.46
N MET A 632 -2.73 36.19 6.54
CA MET A 632 -3.58 35.09 7.04
C MET A 632 -4.79 35.67 7.82
N PRO A 633 -5.87 34.88 7.99
CA PRO A 633 -7.04 35.30 8.77
C PRO A 633 -6.74 35.66 10.22
N ASN A 634 -5.80 34.96 10.84
CA ASN A 634 -5.33 35.21 12.21
C ASN A 634 -4.44 36.47 12.32
N GLY A 635 -4.09 37.10 11.20
CA GLY A 635 -3.26 38.30 11.14
C GLY A 635 -1.78 38.05 10.84
N ASP A 636 -1.35 36.78 10.77
CA ASP A 636 0.01 36.41 10.37
C ASP A 636 0.30 36.88 8.94
N VAL A 637 1.53 37.35 8.72
CA VAL A 637 1.96 37.82 7.39
C VAL A 637 2.87 36.82 6.73
N ILE A 638 2.48 36.41 5.53
CA ILE A 638 3.29 35.53 4.69
C ILE A 638 4.13 36.41 3.77
N GLU A 639 5.45 36.38 3.91
CA GLU A 639 6.40 37.09 3.05
C GLU A 639 7.72 36.30 2.96
N PRO A 640 8.61 36.62 2.01
CA PRO A 640 9.91 35.95 1.95
C PRO A 640 10.69 36.08 3.25
N GLY A 641 11.10 34.95 3.83
CA GLY A 641 11.86 34.90 5.07
C GLY A 641 11.03 34.61 6.34
N VAL A 642 9.78 34.22 6.19
CA VAL A 642 8.99 33.69 7.31
C VAL A 642 9.36 32.23 7.62
N SER A 643 9.22 31.84 8.87
CA SER A 643 9.30 30.46 9.34
C SER A 643 7.94 29.76 9.30
N PHE A 644 7.92 28.48 9.57
CA PHE A 644 6.71 27.68 9.77
C PHE A 644 5.84 28.28 10.90
N LEU A 645 6.46 28.66 12.00
CA LEU A 645 5.80 29.27 13.17
C LEU A 645 5.24 30.66 12.89
N ASP A 646 5.94 31.49 12.09
CA ASP A 646 5.49 32.84 11.79
C ASP A 646 4.12 32.91 11.09
N ILE A 647 3.75 31.83 10.40
CA ILE A 647 2.47 31.68 9.69
C ILE A 647 1.51 30.71 10.38
N ARG A 648 1.83 30.34 11.62
CA ARG A 648 1.04 29.43 12.49
C ARG A 648 1.18 29.87 13.95
N SER A 649 0.99 31.17 14.21
CA SER A 649 1.18 31.77 15.54
C SER A 649 0.31 31.15 16.63
N PHE A 650 -0.76 30.41 16.26
CA PHE A 650 -1.65 29.73 17.20
C PHE A 650 -0.94 28.63 18.02
N TYR A 651 0.16 28.04 17.53
CA TYR A 651 0.94 27.07 18.30
C TYR A 651 1.51 27.70 19.60
N LEU A 652 1.75 29.00 19.63
CA LEU A 652 2.26 29.72 20.82
C LEU A 652 1.29 29.67 22.01
N ASP A 653 0.00 29.49 21.73
CA ASP A 653 -1.06 29.41 22.74
C ASP A 653 -1.33 27.98 23.20
N ASP A 654 -0.69 26.97 22.57
CA ASP A 654 -0.86 25.58 22.94
C ASP A 654 -0.30 25.29 24.35
N PRO A 655 -1.01 24.50 25.19
CA PRO A 655 -0.56 24.17 26.54
C PRO A 655 0.81 23.49 26.59
N ASP A 656 1.18 22.75 25.56
CA ASP A 656 2.45 22.02 25.47
C ASP A 656 3.58 22.82 24.80
N TRP A 657 3.30 24.00 24.25
CA TRP A 657 4.28 24.87 23.64
C TRP A 657 5.54 25.13 24.49
N PRO A 658 5.46 25.28 25.83
CA PRO A 658 6.65 25.48 26.66
C PRO A 658 7.71 24.38 26.51
N LYS A 659 7.34 23.16 26.13
CA LYS A 659 8.28 22.06 25.88
C LYS A 659 9.07 22.31 24.59
N VAL A 660 8.37 22.75 23.53
CA VAL A 660 8.98 23.12 22.25
C VAL A 660 9.88 24.35 22.41
N GLN A 661 9.41 25.40 23.09
CA GLN A 661 10.21 26.59 23.34
C GLN A 661 11.53 26.28 24.08
N ALA A 662 11.48 25.33 25.02
CA ALA A 662 12.69 24.92 25.74
C ALA A 662 13.70 24.24 24.80
N HIS A 663 13.23 23.51 23.79
CA HIS A 663 14.06 22.89 22.76
C HIS A 663 14.68 23.94 21.82
N LEU A 664 13.88 24.87 21.33
CA LEU A 664 14.33 26.00 20.52
C LEU A 664 15.38 26.88 21.26
N ASP A 665 15.26 26.97 22.59
CA ASP A 665 16.25 27.65 23.44
C ASP A 665 17.54 26.81 23.68
N GLY A 666 17.70 25.66 23.03
CA GLY A 666 18.87 24.77 23.10
C GLY A 666 18.76 23.67 24.16
N GLY A 667 17.59 23.41 24.69
CA GLY A 667 17.30 22.26 25.57
C GLY A 667 17.20 20.93 24.78
N PRO A 668 16.97 19.82 25.49
CA PRO A 668 16.76 18.53 24.85
C PRO A 668 15.48 18.55 23.99
N ALA A 669 15.40 17.66 23.01
CA ALA A 669 14.20 17.44 22.22
C ALA A 669 13.03 17.06 23.13
N PRO A 670 11.81 17.60 22.91
CA PRO A 670 10.65 17.28 23.71
C PRO A 670 10.15 15.87 23.40
N GLU A 671 9.61 15.22 24.43
CA GLU A 671 8.93 13.95 24.30
C GLU A 671 7.42 14.14 24.40
N PHE A 672 6.68 13.55 23.47
CA PHE A 672 5.22 13.55 23.42
C PHE A 672 4.68 12.13 23.35
N ARG A 673 3.37 12.00 23.59
CA ARG A 673 2.58 10.82 23.27
C ARG A 673 1.39 11.29 22.44
N TYR A 674 1.25 10.76 21.23
CA TYR A 674 0.19 11.12 20.31
C TYR A 674 -0.84 10.00 20.17
N HIS A 675 -2.11 10.40 20.12
CA HIS A 675 -3.23 9.50 19.86
C HIS A 675 -3.81 9.82 18.48
N ARG A 676 -3.06 9.41 17.45
CA ARG A 676 -3.51 9.53 16.07
C ARG A 676 -4.71 8.63 15.85
N PHE A 677 -5.75 9.15 15.23
CA PHE A 677 -6.99 8.38 15.01
C PHE A 677 -6.73 7.09 14.24
N TRP A 678 -5.97 7.18 13.14
CA TRP A 678 -5.66 6.03 12.31
C TRP A 678 -4.90 4.94 13.09
N ALA A 679 -3.98 5.32 13.95
CA ALA A 679 -3.19 4.37 14.73
C ALA A 679 -4.05 3.60 15.75
N GLN A 680 -4.99 4.29 16.43
CA GLN A 680 -5.93 3.64 17.33
C GLN A 680 -6.85 2.68 16.57
N ALA A 681 -7.36 3.11 15.41
CA ALA A 681 -8.21 2.27 14.55
C ALA A 681 -7.46 1.03 14.06
N GLU A 682 -6.18 1.17 13.69
CA GLU A 682 -5.36 0.03 13.24
C GLU A 682 -5.18 -1.03 14.34
N ILE A 683 -4.81 -0.62 15.55
CA ILE A 683 -4.68 -1.57 16.66
C ILE A 683 -6.03 -2.21 17.00
N ALA A 684 -7.12 -1.43 17.03
CA ALA A 684 -8.45 -1.98 17.27
C ALA A 684 -8.81 -3.03 16.23
N LYS A 685 -8.63 -2.73 14.95
CA LYS A 685 -8.90 -3.68 13.85
C LYS A 685 -8.01 -4.93 13.95
N ALA A 686 -6.72 -4.76 14.25
CA ALA A 686 -5.80 -5.89 14.41
C ALA A 686 -6.22 -6.85 15.54
N LEU A 687 -6.71 -6.31 16.66
CA LEU A 687 -7.26 -7.11 17.75
C LEU A 687 -8.50 -7.89 17.33
N ALA A 688 -9.44 -7.25 16.62
CA ALA A 688 -10.64 -7.91 16.13
C ALA A 688 -10.33 -8.97 15.05
N ASP A 689 -9.38 -8.68 14.13
CA ASP A 689 -8.95 -9.63 13.10
C ASP A 689 -8.25 -10.84 13.72
N TYR A 690 -7.43 -10.64 14.77
CA TYR A 690 -6.80 -11.75 15.48
C TYR A 690 -7.87 -12.64 16.15
N ASP A 691 -8.88 -12.05 16.82
CA ASP A 691 -10.00 -12.79 17.40
C ASP A 691 -10.78 -13.58 16.34
N ARG A 692 -11.08 -12.94 15.21
CA ARG A 692 -11.84 -13.55 14.10
C ARG A 692 -11.12 -14.74 13.48
N MET A 693 -9.79 -14.66 13.30
CA MET A 693 -9.00 -15.69 12.64
C MET A 693 -8.56 -16.81 13.60
N PHE A 694 -8.25 -16.46 14.84
CA PHE A 694 -7.57 -17.35 15.78
C PHE A 694 -8.23 -17.41 17.17
N GLY A 695 -9.28 -16.66 17.44
CA GLY A 695 -9.91 -16.53 18.75
C GLY A 695 -10.50 -17.83 19.33
N SER A 696 -10.81 -18.80 18.45
CA SER A 696 -11.24 -20.13 18.90
C SER A 696 -10.07 -21.02 19.38
N GLU A 697 -8.82 -20.58 19.17
CA GLU A 697 -7.60 -21.23 19.64
C GLU A 697 -7.01 -20.55 20.90
N GLY A 698 -7.60 -19.44 21.34
CA GLY A 698 -7.29 -18.79 22.61
C GLY A 698 -7.67 -19.73 23.76
N GLY A 699 -6.68 -20.22 24.49
CA GLY A 699 -6.89 -21.04 25.68
C GLY A 699 -7.75 -20.28 26.70
N ASP A 700 -8.57 -21.01 27.43
CA ASP A 700 -9.37 -20.50 28.55
C ASP A 700 -8.48 -19.60 29.45
N PRO A 701 -8.76 -18.28 29.57
CA PRO A 701 -7.97 -17.39 30.44
C PRO A 701 -8.05 -17.80 31.93
N SER A 702 -8.91 -18.72 32.28
CA SER A 702 -8.92 -19.39 33.58
C SER A 702 -7.91 -20.53 33.70
N ASP A 703 -7.25 -20.93 32.60
CA ASP A 703 -6.24 -21.98 32.65
C ASP A 703 -4.92 -21.43 33.22
N THR A 704 -4.60 -21.92 34.40
CA THR A 704 -3.36 -21.62 35.14
C THR A 704 -2.46 -22.85 35.31
N GLU A 705 -2.82 -23.97 34.69
CA GLU A 705 -2.07 -25.22 34.78
C GLU A 705 -1.07 -25.34 33.63
N ALA A 706 0.22 -25.28 33.90
CA ALA A 706 1.24 -25.37 32.86
C ALA A 706 1.35 -26.80 32.31
N PRO A 707 1.67 -26.95 31.01
CA PRO A 707 1.91 -28.25 30.40
C PRO A 707 2.93 -29.09 31.18
N THR A 708 2.84 -30.40 31.07
CA THR A 708 3.90 -31.30 31.59
C THR A 708 5.21 -31.05 30.85
N ALA A 709 6.35 -31.22 31.55
CA ALA A 709 7.65 -31.09 30.91
C ALA A 709 7.79 -32.07 29.72
N PRO A 710 8.34 -31.59 28.56
CA PRO A 710 8.62 -32.47 27.43
C PRO A 710 9.58 -33.61 27.79
N GLY A 711 9.53 -34.71 27.07
CA GLY A 711 10.51 -35.75 27.17
C GLY A 711 11.92 -35.27 26.85
N ARG A 712 12.96 -35.99 27.37
CA ARG A 712 14.33 -35.65 27.02
C ARG A 712 14.55 -35.66 25.51
N PRO A 713 15.07 -34.60 24.91
CA PRO A 713 15.32 -34.56 23.47
C PRO A 713 16.36 -35.59 23.04
N THR A 714 16.18 -36.12 21.85
CA THR A 714 17.18 -36.93 21.14
C THR A 714 17.68 -36.10 19.95
N VAL A 715 18.98 -36.17 19.69
CA VAL A 715 19.63 -35.39 18.64
C VAL A 715 19.94 -36.32 17.46
N SER A 716 19.70 -35.85 16.26
CA SER A 716 20.00 -36.54 15.01
C SER A 716 20.45 -35.55 13.95
N SER A 717 20.92 -36.03 12.79
CA SER A 717 21.33 -35.20 11.67
C SER A 717 22.25 -34.04 12.07
N ILE A 718 23.24 -34.36 12.94
CA ILE A 718 24.22 -33.37 13.34
C ILE A 718 25.08 -33.01 12.12
N THR A 719 25.30 -31.72 11.93
CA THR A 719 26.13 -31.16 10.87
C THR A 719 27.06 -30.09 11.49
N PRO A 720 28.01 -29.51 10.77
CA PRO A 720 28.84 -28.44 11.29
C PRO A 720 28.06 -27.22 11.79
N THR A 721 26.92 -26.94 11.19
CA THR A 721 26.13 -25.71 11.49
C THR A 721 24.70 -25.98 11.94
N GLY A 722 24.33 -27.26 12.20
CA GLY A 722 22.95 -27.57 12.53
C GLY A 722 22.77 -28.94 13.20
N ALA A 723 21.59 -29.20 13.74
CA ALA A 723 21.17 -30.47 14.29
C ALA A 723 19.64 -30.58 14.33
N THR A 724 19.10 -31.80 14.26
CA THR A 724 17.66 -32.05 14.45
C THR A 724 17.41 -32.65 15.83
N LEU A 725 16.48 -32.06 16.57
CA LEU A 725 16.01 -32.52 17.87
C LEU A 725 14.62 -33.16 17.71
N THR A 726 14.37 -34.24 18.50
CA THR A 726 13.05 -34.83 18.64
C THR A 726 12.80 -35.21 20.10
N TRP A 727 11.57 -35.02 20.59
CA TRP A 727 11.20 -35.29 21.97
C TRP A 727 9.81 -35.93 22.08
N ALA A 728 9.49 -36.44 23.28
CA ALA A 728 8.14 -36.94 23.57
C ALA A 728 7.21 -35.75 23.89
N ALA A 729 6.01 -35.81 23.39
CA ALA A 729 5.00 -34.77 23.57
C ALA A 729 4.67 -34.51 25.04
N SER A 730 4.43 -33.27 25.38
CA SER A 730 3.80 -32.85 26.63
C SER A 730 2.29 -33.07 26.60
N THR A 731 1.68 -33.11 27.78
CA THR A 731 0.22 -33.13 27.97
C THR A 731 -0.19 -31.96 28.83
N ASP A 732 -1.36 -31.47 28.61
CA ASP A 732 -1.96 -30.35 29.29
C ASP A 732 -3.47 -30.57 29.48
N ASN A 733 -4.11 -29.86 30.43
CA ASN A 733 -5.54 -29.97 30.71
C ASN A 733 -6.43 -29.38 29.58
N VAL A 734 -5.91 -28.35 28.86
CA VAL A 734 -6.59 -27.72 27.72
C VAL A 734 -5.90 -28.13 26.41
N GLY A 735 -4.55 -28.02 26.35
CA GLY A 735 -3.78 -28.48 25.21
C GLY A 735 -2.42 -27.78 25.07
N VAL A 736 -1.44 -28.47 24.47
CA VAL A 736 -0.11 -27.95 24.19
C VAL A 736 -0.11 -27.33 22.80
N THR A 737 0.21 -26.04 22.70
CA THR A 737 0.25 -25.30 21.44
C THR A 737 1.62 -25.22 20.81
N GLY A 738 2.71 -25.47 21.58
CA GLY A 738 4.04 -25.44 21.01
C GLY A 738 5.17 -25.73 21.98
N TYR A 739 6.38 -25.70 21.44
CA TYR A 739 7.61 -25.98 22.17
C TYR A 739 8.67 -24.96 21.84
N THR A 740 9.51 -24.64 22.85
CA THR A 740 10.68 -23.77 22.66
C THR A 740 11.93 -24.54 23.07
N VAL A 741 12.90 -24.59 22.16
CA VAL A 741 14.24 -25.12 22.45
C VAL A 741 15.08 -24.00 23.04
N ARG A 742 15.71 -24.26 24.20
CA ARG A 742 16.54 -23.28 24.92
C ARG A 742 17.95 -23.78 25.07
N ASP A 743 18.91 -22.87 24.98
CA ASP A 743 20.31 -23.17 25.28
C ASP A 743 20.57 -23.30 26.78
N ALA A 744 21.83 -23.51 27.16
CA ALA A 744 22.25 -23.64 28.57
C ALA A 744 22.05 -22.34 29.38
N SER A 745 21.93 -21.20 28.75
CA SER A 745 21.65 -19.91 29.41
C SER A 745 20.14 -19.68 29.61
N GLY A 746 19.29 -20.49 28.98
CA GLY A 746 17.83 -20.34 28.95
C GLY A 746 17.31 -19.51 27.75
N THR A 747 18.20 -19.06 26.87
CA THR A 747 17.83 -18.33 25.67
C THR A 747 17.15 -19.24 24.67
N ALA A 748 16.05 -18.79 24.05
CA ALA A 748 15.37 -19.51 23.00
C ALA A 748 16.26 -19.54 21.72
N ILE A 749 16.46 -20.73 21.17
CA ILE A 749 17.27 -20.94 19.96
C ILE A 749 16.48 -21.60 18.81
N ALA A 750 15.29 -22.13 19.09
CA ALA A 750 14.33 -22.61 18.10
C ALA A 750 12.95 -22.78 18.73
N THR A 751 11.92 -22.72 17.93
CA THR A 751 10.51 -23.01 18.28
C THR A 751 9.97 -24.11 17.38
N SER A 752 8.92 -24.79 17.80
CA SER A 752 8.21 -25.81 17.01
C SER A 752 6.83 -26.06 17.59
N THR A 753 5.83 -26.24 16.76
CA THR A 753 4.48 -26.68 17.16
C THR A 753 4.41 -28.19 17.33
N GLY A 754 5.29 -28.92 16.68
CA GLY A 754 5.44 -30.37 16.80
C GLY A 754 6.53 -30.79 17.80
N THR A 755 6.78 -32.08 17.87
CA THR A 755 7.78 -32.68 18.72
C THR A 755 9.17 -32.82 18.10
N THR A 756 9.46 -31.95 17.10
CA THR A 756 10.73 -31.94 16.36
C THR A 756 11.13 -30.50 16.07
N ALA A 757 12.40 -30.16 16.21
CA ALA A 757 12.96 -28.87 15.77
C ALA A 757 14.31 -29.07 15.09
N THR A 758 14.58 -28.25 14.07
CA THR A 758 15.89 -28.19 13.42
C THR A 758 16.62 -26.92 13.89
N LEU A 759 17.82 -27.12 14.45
CA LEU A 759 18.70 -26.01 14.80
C LEU A 759 19.59 -25.69 13.62
N THR A 760 19.74 -24.40 13.32
CA THR A 760 20.60 -23.88 12.25
C THR A 760 21.50 -22.78 12.79
N GLY A 761 22.53 -22.40 12.03
CA GLY A 761 23.45 -21.31 12.45
C GLY A 761 24.35 -21.65 13.63
N LEU A 762 24.52 -22.93 13.96
CA LEU A 762 25.42 -23.36 15.01
C LEU A 762 26.88 -23.22 14.57
N THR A 763 27.77 -23.07 15.55
CA THR A 763 29.23 -23.03 15.30
C THR A 763 29.77 -24.46 15.21
N PRO A 764 30.63 -24.76 14.24
CA PRO A 764 31.28 -26.06 14.12
C PRO A 764 32.11 -26.44 15.35
N ASP A 765 32.36 -27.75 15.55
CA ASP A 765 33.12 -28.35 16.67
C ASP A 765 32.77 -27.73 18.03
N THR A 766 31.51 -27.38 18.22
CA THR A 766 31.03 -26.69 19.42
C THR A 766 30.00 -27.55 20.16
N ALA A 767 30.19 -27.67 21.48
CA ALA A 767 29.26 -28.41 22.34
C ALA A 767 28.06 -27.50 22.72
N TYR A 768 26.87 -27.95 22.40
CA TYR A 768 25.60 -27.32 22.75
C TYR A 768 24.86 -28.16 23.76
N THR A 769 24.36 -27.53 24.82
CA THR A 769 23.47 -28.16 25.80
C THR A 769 22.13 -27.47 25.71
N VAL A 770 21.08 -28.23 25.38
CA VAL A 770 19.75 -27.69 25.14
C VAL A 770 18.69 -28.39 25.97
N THR A 771 17.63 -27.65 26.27
CA THR A 771 16.38 -28.11 26.89
C THR A 771 15.21 -27.70 26.06
N VAL A 772 14.05 -28.34 26.24
CA VAL A 772 12.81 -27.98 25.59
C VAL A 772 11.76 -27.69 26.66
N VAL A 773 10.99 -26.63 26.48
CA VAL A 773 9.80 -26.31 27.25
C VAL A 773 8.57 -26.39 26.35
N ALA A 774 7.44 -26.82 26.89
CA ALA A 774 6.15 -26.79 26.25
C ALA A 774 5.39 -25.54 26.67
N ARG A 775 4.46 -25.14 25.86
CA ARG A 775 3.61 -23.97 26.06
C ARG A 775 2.18 -24.32 25.71
N ASP A 776 1.19 -23.86 26.48
CA ASP A 776 -0.23 -23.95 26.17
C ASP A 776 -0.76 -22.66 25.51
N ALA A 777 -2.04 -22.62 25.23
CA ALA A 777 -2.71 -21.47 24.65
C ALA A 777 -2.95 -20.31 25.65
N ALA A 778 -2.98 -20.59 26.96
CA ALA A 778 -3.08 -19.58 28.00
C ALA A 778 -1.74 -18.89 28.32
N GLY A 779 -0.63 -19.34 27.67
CA GLY A 779 0.72 -18.80 27.87
C GLY A 779 1.48 -19.42 29.00
N ASN A 780 0.94 -20.45 29.70
CA ASN A 780 1.69 -21.15 30.74
C ASN A 780 2.83 -21.97 30.13
N VAL A 781 3.97 -22.00 30.78
CA VAL A 781 5.17 -22.67 30.29
C VAL A 781 5.56 -23.80 31.21
N SER A 782 5.80 -24.96 30.65
CA SER A 782 6.21 -26.14 31.38
C SER A 782 7.58 -25.97 32.05
N SER A 783 7.86 -26.84 33.05
CA SER A 783 9.24 -27.06 33.48
C SER A 783 10.08 -27.58 32.29
N PRO A 784 11.37 -27.20 32.18
CA PRO A 784 12.23 -27.68 31.12
C PRO A 784 12.37 -29.19 31.08
N SER A 785 12.51 -29.76 29.90
CA SER A 785 12.91 -31.16 29.71
C SER A 785 14.26 -31.44 30.35
N PRO A 786 14.62 -32.71 30.59
CA PRO A 786 16.01 -33.07 30.91
C PRO A 786 16.93 -32.64 29.77
N ALA A 787 18.04 -31.98 30.10
CA ALA A 787 18.96 -31.45 29.09
C ALA A 787 19.60 -32.57 28.24
N VAL A 788 19.88 -32.28 27.00
CA VAL A 788 20.72 -33.06 26.10
C VAL A 788 21.91 -32.22 25.65
N THR A 789 23.07 -32.86 25.56
CA THR A 789 24.30 -32.24 25.06
C THR A 789 24.74 -33.00 23.81
N PHE A 790 25.08 -32.25 22.76
CA PHE A 790 25.66 -32.74 21.53
C PHE A 790 26.81 -31.82 21.11
N THR A 791 27.67 -32.29 20.24
CA THR A 791 28.72 -31.46 19.64
C THR A 791 28.43 -31.43 18.13
N THR A 792 28.40 -30.27 17.53
CA THR A 792 28.34 -30.11 16.10
C THR A 792 29.55 -30.77 15.45
N ASP A 793 29.36 -31.28 14.23
CA ASP A 793 30.48 -31.85 13.50
C ASP A 793 31.57 -30.79 13.29
N GLU A 794 32.80 -31.25 13.10
CA GLU A 794 33.91 -30.36 12.75
C GLU A 794 33.54 -29.58 11.49
N GLY A 795 33.63 -28.27 11.52
CA GLY A 795 33.55 -27.41 10.37
C GLY A 795 34.69 -27.75 9.42
N GLU A 796 34.42 -27.69 8.16
CA GLU A 796 35.40 -28.08 7.16
C GLU A 796 36.76 -27.42 7.42
N ASP A 797 37.78 -28.24 7.38
CA ASP A 797 39.17 -27.79 7.56
C ASP A 797 39.53 -26.79 6.43
N PRO A 798 39.86 -25.53 6.71
CA PRO A 798 40.41 -24.63 5.70
C PRO A 798 41.69 -25.13 5.06
N GLY A 799 42.14 -26.31 5.46
CA GLY A 799 43.27 -27.03 4.87
C GLY A 799 42.87 -28.10 3.84
N ASP A 800 41.60 -28.32 3.55
CA ASP A 800 41.21 -29.24 2.48
C ASP A 800 41.63 -28.70 1.11
N THR A 801 42.49 -29.46 0.43
CA THR A 801 43.02 -29.14 -0.90
C THR A 801 42.69 -30.23 -1.94
N GLU A 802 41.91 -31.26 -1.59
CA GLU A 802 41.56 -32.36 -2.46
C GLU A 802 40.26 -32.08 -3.17
N PRO A 803 40.23 -31.84 -4.50
CA PRO A 803 39.00 -31.58 -5.21
C PRO A 803 38.06 -32.80 -5.31
N PRO A 804 36.74 -32.60 -5.36
CA PRO A 804 35.77 -33.67 -5.63
C PRO A 804 36.10 -34.46 -6.91
N THR A 805 35.66 -35.71 -6.97
CA THR A 805 35.71 -36.47 -8.22
C THR A 805 34.82 -35.84 -9.28
N ALA A 806 35.19 -36.00 -10.56
CA ALA A 806 34.38 -35.46 -11.65
C ALA A 806 32.95 -36.07 -11.63
N PRO A 807 31.88 -35.24 -11.84
CA PRO A 807 30.53 -35.77 -11.98
C PRO A 807 30.39 -36.76 -13.14
N GLY A 808 29.42 -37.66 -13.06
CA GLY A 808 29.13 -38.56 -14.18
C GLY A 808 28.70 -37.79 -15.42
N THR A 809 28.77 -38.45 -16.60
CA THR A 809 28.35 -37.85 -17.87
C THR A 809 26.89 -37.39 -17.78
N PRO A 810 26.62 -36.09 -18.00
CA PRO A 810 25.28 -35.58 -17.91
C PRO A 810 24.38 -36.09 -19.05
N THR A 811 23.07 -36.13 -18.77
CA THR A 811 22.01 -36.44 -19.74
C THR A 811 21.04 -35.27 -19.82
N ALA A 812 20.53 -34.98 -21.03
CA ALA A 812 19.51 -33.94 -21.20
C ALA A 812 18.16 -34.60 -21.47
N SER A 813 17.11 -34.13 -20.76
CA SER A 813 15.70 -34.51 -20.89
C SER A 813 14.79 -33.29 -20.87
N ASP A 814 13.51 -33.50 -21.11
CA ASP A 814 12.49 -32.44 -21.03
C ASP A 814 12.88 -31.18 -21.82
N ILE A 815 13.41 -31.45 -23.05
CA ILE A 815 13.90 -30.38 -23.93
C ILE A 815 12.73 -29.69 -24.59
N THR A 816 12.65 -28.35 -24.40
CA THR A 816 11.65 -27.48 -25.01
C THR A 816 12.30 -26.51 -26.00
N THR A 817 11.58 -25.49 -26.45
CA THR A 817 12.14 -24.40 -27.28
C THR A 817 13.05 -23.47 -26.49
N SER A 818 12.93 -23.43 -25.15
CA SER A 818 13.64 -22.48 -24.29
C SER A 818 14.25 -23.08 -23.02
N SER A 819 14.09 -24.41 -22.79
CA SER A 819 14.63 -25.07 -21.58
C SER A 819 15.06 -26.50 -21.83
N ALA A 820 15.85 -27.06 -20.90
CA ALA A 820 16.22 -28.49 -20.84
C ALA A 820 16.58 -28.88 -19.42
N ARG A 821 16.19 -30.08 -18.98
CA ARG A 821 16.59 -30.66 -17.69
C ARG A 821 17.88 -31.46 -17.89
N ILE A 822 18.88 -31.18 -17.05
CA ILE A 822 20.18 -31.88 -17.06
C ILE A 822 20.30 -32.70 -15.79
N SER A 823 20.71 -33.98 -15.92
CA SER A 823 20.89 -34.89 -14.78
C SER A 823 22.22 -35.63 -14.91
N TRP A 824 22.90 -35.92 -13.80
CA TRP A 824 24.22 -36.57 -13.76
C TRP A 824 24.35 -37.51 -12.54
N ALA A 825 25.38 -38.33 -12.52
CA ALA A 825 25.72 -39.16 -11.36
C ALA A 825 26.58 -38.33 -10.36
N ALA A 826 26.34 -38.55 -9.09
CA ALA A 826 26.98 -37.79 -8.00
C ALA A 826 28.51 -37.95 -7.98
N SER A 827 29.21 -36.92 -7.60
CA SER A 827 30.62 -36.88 -7.23
C SER A 827 30.82 -37.41 -5.82
N THR A 828 32.04 -37.80 -5.49
CA THR A 828 32.51 -38.14 -4.12
C THR A 828 33.71 -37.25 -3.79
N ASP A 829 33.88 -37.01 -2.52
CA ASP A 829 34.94 -36.16 -1.98
C ASP A 829 35.38 -36.71 -0.60
N ASN A 830 36.58 -36.37 -0.15
CA ASN A 830 37.13 -36.82 1.16
C ASN A 830 36.40 -36.18 2.35
N VAL A 831 35.87 -34.97 2.18
CA VAL A 831 35.12 -34.22 3.19
C VAL A 831 33.64 -34.16 2.79
N GLY A 832 33.31 -33.78 1.55
CA GLY A 832 31.95 -33.77 1.02
C GLY A 832 31.72 -32.82 -0.14
N VAL A 833 30.78 -33.19 -1.03
CA VAL A 833 30.36 -32.36 -2.17
C VAL A 833 29.21 -31.47 -1.73
N THR A 834 29.37 -30.16 -1.82
CA THR A 834 28.37 -29.18 -1.42
C THR A 834 27.49 -28.70 -2.58
N GLY A 835 27.95 -28.84 -3.82
CA GLY A 835 27.15 -28.43 -4.97
C GLY A 835 27.74 -28.77 -6.32
N TYR A 836 26.98 -28.47 -7.35
CA TYR A 836 27.34 -28.68 -8.74
C TYR A 836 27.09 -27.41 -9.55
N GLU A 837 27.86 -27.22 -10.59
CA GLU A 837 27.70 -26.12 -11.54
C GLU A 837 27.63 -26.68 -12.96
N VAL A 838 26.53 -26.41 -13.68
CA VAL A 838 26.40 -26.74 -15.09
C VAL A 838 27.00 -25.61 -15.90
N GLN A 839 27.94 -25.97 -16.79
CA GLN A 839 28.71 -25.01 -17.58
C GLN A 839 28.58 -25.30 -19.07
N THR A 840 28.80 -24.29 -19.90
CA THR A 840 29.07 -24.51 -21.32
C THR A 840 30.36 -25.32 -21.50
N ALA A 841 30.62 -25.89 -22.68
CA ALA A 841 31.90 -26.52 -22.97
C ALA A 841 33.12 -25.60 -22.78
N ALA A 842 32.92 -24.31 -22.89
CA ALA A 842 33.96 -23.28 -22.67
C ALA A 842 34.14 -22.93 -21.17
N GLY A 843 33.31 -23.44 -20.27
CA GLY A 843 33.40 -23.17 -18.82
C GLY A 843 32.56 -22.00 -18.32
N VAL A 844 31.66 -21.47 -19.12
CA VAL A 844 30.77 -20.40 -18.69
C VAL A 844 29.61 -21.02 -17.87
N PRO A 845 29.35 -20.57 -16.61
CA PRO A 845 28.25 -21.06 -15.80
C PRO A 845 26.89 -20.87 -16.47
N LEU A 846 26.01 -21.84 -16.34
CA LEU A 846 24.63 -21.81 -16.84
C LEU A 846 23.62 -22.02 -15.71
N ALA A 847 23.92 -22.86 -14.72
CA ALA A 847 23.09 -23.13 -13.57
C ALA A 847 23.90 -23.75 -12.44
N THR A 848 23.45 -23.59 -11.19
CA THR A 848 23.97 -24.28 -10.00
C THR A 848 22.90 -25.19 -9.40
N SER A 849 23.31 -26.23 -8.67
CA SER A 849 22.40 -27.14 -7.96
C SER A 849 23.12 -27.83 -6.81
N THR A 850 22.43 -28.00 -5.70
CA THR A 850 22.88 -28.84 -4.58
C THR A 850 22.53 -30.33 -4.77
N THR A 851 21.74 -30.64 -5.81
CA THR A 851 21.35 -32.01 -6.17
C THR A 851 21.98 -32.42 -7.50
N THR A 852 21.79 -33.65 -7.92
CA THR A 852 22.36 -34.21 -9.17
C THR A 852 21.52 -33.91 -10.41
N SER A 853 20.74 -32.80 -10.38
CA SER A 853 20.02 -32.34 -11.57
C SER A 853 19.83 -30.82 -11.52
N ALA A 854 19.74 -30.17 -12.67
CA ALA A 854 19.42 -28.76 -12.86
C ALA A 854 18.55 -28.55 -14.09
N THR A 855 17.68 -27.53 -14.06
CA THR A 855 16.95 -27.09 -15.25
C THR A 855 17.62 -25.86 -15.83
N LEU A 856 18.00 -25.91 -17.11
CA LEU A 856 18.47 -24.76 -17.87
C LEU A 856 17.25 -24.09 -18.51
N SER A 857 17.10 -22.80 -18.33
CA SER A 857 16.03 -21.96 -18.89
C SER A 857 16.63 -20.80 -19.71
N GLY A 858 15.78 -20.10 -20.46
CA GLY A 858 16.22 -18.97 -21.30
C GLY A 858 17.08 -19.37 -22.49
N LEU A 859 17.03 -20.62 -22.91
CA LEU A 859 17.76 -21.11 -24.07
C LEU A 859 17.12 -20.60 -25.37
N ALA A 860 17.94 -20.30 -26.36
CA ALA A 860 17.43 -19.95 -27.69
C ALA A 860 16.86 -21.19 -28.41
N ALA A 861 15.75 -21.01 -29.12
CA ALA A 861 15.12 -22.09 -29.89
C ALA A 861 16.00 -22.56 -31.05
N ASP A 862 15.84 -23.81 -31.46
CA ASP A 862 16.56 -24.46 -32.55
C ASP A 862 18.10 -24.33 -32.44
N THR A 863 18.62 -24.28 -31.22
CA THR A 863 20.02 -24.01 -30.91
C THR A 863 20.67 -25.23 -30.25
N SER A 864 21.89 -25.57 -30.69
CA SER A 864 22.65 -26.65 -30.05
C SER A 864 23.48 -26.14 -28.89
N TYR A 865 23.31 -26.76 -27.74
CA TYR A 865 24.06 -26.49 -26.51
C TYR A 865 24.95 -27.71 -26.19
N THR A 866 26.22 -27.44 -25.93
CA THR A 866 27.16 -28.46 -25.42
C THR A 866 27.56 -28.01 -24.02
N ILE A 867 27.22 -28.83 -23.03
CA ILE A 867 27.41 -28.51 -21.61
C ILE A 867 28.22 -29.59 -20.91
N ARG A 868 28.76 -29.24 -19.75
CA ARG A 868 29.46 -30.11 -18.80
C ARG A 868 29.08 -29.72 -17.37
N VAL A 869 29.42 -30.56 -16.39
CA VAL A 869 29.13 -30.31 -14.97
C VAL A 869 30.43 -30.41 -14.19
N VAL A 870 30.62 -29.54 -13.22
CA VAL A 870 31.66 -29.61 -12.20
C VAL A 870 31.04 -29.72 -10.82
N ALA A 871 31.71 -30.40 -9.87
CA ALA A 871 31.34 -30.45 -8.47
C ALA A 871 32.21 -29.48 -7.68
N ARG A 872 31.68 -28.98 -6.56
CA ARG A 872 32.38 -28.13 -5.58
C ARG A 872 32.25 -28.73 -4.20
N ASP A 873 33.31 -28.63 -3.41
CA ASP A 873 33.29 -28.85 -1.97
C ASP A 873 33.11 -27.52 -1.22
N ALA A 874 33.16 -27.55 0.09
CA ALA A 874 33.01 -26.34 0.88
C ALA A 874 34.33 -25.57 1.07
N ALA A 875 35.47 -26.22 0.90
CA ALA A 875 36.77 -25.52 0.88
C ALA A 875 36.99 -24.72 -0.40
N GLY A 876 36.06 -24.80 -1.36
CA GLY A 876 36.10 -24.07 -2.63
C GLY A 876 36.85 -24.80 -3.75
N ASN A 877 37.31 -26.06 -3.50
CA ASN A 877 37.94 -26.81 -4.57
C ASN A 877 36.89 -27.24 -5.59
N THR A 878 37.29 -27.33 -6.85
CA THR A 878 36.43 -27.67 -7.97
C THR A 878 36.94 -28.90 -8.68
N SER A 879 36.04 -29.85 -8.92
CA SER A 879 36.38 -31.10 -9.64
C SER A 879 36.87 -30.87 -11.07
N GLN A 880 37.48 -31.86 -11.63
CA GLN A 880 37.59 -31.92 -13.10
C GLN A 880 36.17 -31.96 -13.70
N PRO A 881 35.95 -31.32 -14.87
CA PRO A 881 34.65 -31.35 -15.52
C PRO A 881 34.23 -32.77 -15.92
N SER A 882 32.94 -33.02 -15.90
CA SER A 882 32.35 -34.22 -16.52
C SER A 882 32.64 -34.28 -18.03
N ALA A 883 32.40 -35.42 -18.65
CA ALA A 883 32.26 -35.51 -20.11
C ALA A 883 31.11 -34.57 -20.55
N THR A 884 31.23 -34.02 -21.76
CA THR A 884 30.19 -33.14 -22.33
C THR A 884 28.99 -33.90 -22.85
N VAL A 885 27.79 -33.30 -22.76
CA VAL A 885 26.59 -33.71 -23.50
C VAL A 885 26.19 -32.58 -24.44
N THR A 886 25.71 -32.95 -25.63
CA THR A 886 25.15 -32.03 -26.61
C THR A 886 23.68 -32.35 -26.81
N PHE A 887 22.84 -31.33 -26.66
CA PHE A 887 21.42 -31.41 -26.99
C PHE A 887 21.05 -30.20 -27.87
N ARG A 888 19.89 -30.25 -28.52
CA ARG A 888 19.36 -29.14 -29.31
C ARG A 888 17.97 -28.80 -28.78
N THR A 889 17.72 -27.53 -28.50
CA THR A 889 16.39 -27.05 -28.19
C THR A 889 15.46 -27.23 -29.38
N LEU A 890 14.18 -27.41 -29.11
CA LEU A 890 13.19 -27.56 -30.19
C LEU A 890 13.13 -26.26 -31.00
N GLY A 891 12.90 -26.38 -32.31
CA GLY A 891 12.68 -25.23 -33.16
C GLY A 891 11.32 -24.60 -32.85
N SER A 892 11.23 -23.29 -32.78
CA SER A 892 9.95 -22.63 -32.92
C SER A 892 9.41 -22.94 -34.30
N SER A 893 8.31 -23.67 -34.40
CA SER A 893 7.72 -24.03 -35.68
C SER A 893 7.05 -22.79 -36.30
N THR A 894 7.85 -22.00 -37.02
CA THR A 894 7.35 -20.85 -37.82
C THR A 894 6.99 -21.25 -39.25
N GLU A 895 6.78 -22.54 -39.52
CA GLU A 895 6.38 -23.01 -40.89
C GLU A 895 4.88 -22.89 -41.17
N GLY A 896 4.08 -22.17 -40.35
CA GLY A 896 2.65 -22.05 -40.58
C GLY A 896 2.04 -20.67 -40.42
N GLY A 897 2.80 -19.64 -40.13
CA GLY A 897 2.24 -18.30 -39.90
C GLY A 897 1.49 -18.14 -38.57
N CYS A 898 1.33 -19.19 -37.74
CA CYS A 898 0.74 -19.15 -36.40
C CYS A 898 1.38 -20.21 -35.49
N SER A 899 1.23 -20.04 -34.18
CA SER A 899 1.56 -20.99 -33.12
C SER A 899 0.33 -21.38 -32.33
N ALA A 900 0.35 -22.52 -31.63
CA ALA A 900 -0.74 -22.92 -30.75
C ALA A 900 -0.18 -23.68 -29.53
N GLU A 901 -0.77 -23.41 -28.37
CA GLU A 901 -0.42 -24.01 -27.08
C GLU A 901 -1.69 -24.56 -26.41
N LEU A 902 -1.62 -25.76 -25.80
CA LEU A 902 -2.73 -26.36 -25.08
C LEU A 902 -2.45 -26.37 -23.58
N THR A 903 -3.38 -25.85 -22.82
CA THR A 903 -3.38 -25.84 -21.36
C THR A 903 -4.57 -26.65 -20.84
N VAL A 904 -4.35 -27.54 -19.88
CA VAL A 904 -5.43 -28.20 -19.13
C VAL A 904 -5.86 -27.29 -17.98
N LEU A 905 -7.06 -26.72 -18.07
CA LEU A 905 -7.59 -25.77 -17.10
C LEU A 905 -8.14 -26.48 -15.85
N ASN A 906 -8.73 -27.67 -16.02
CA ASN A 906 -9.40 -28.39 -14.94
C ASN A 906 -9.44 -29.89 -15.21
N SER A 907 -9.42 -30.71 -14.16
CA SER A 907 -9.56 -32.16 -14.30
C SER A 907 -10.37 -32.78 -13.16
N TRP A 908 -11.16 -33.84 -13.47
CA TRP A 908 -12.00 -34.56 -12.53
C TRP A 908 -11.94 -36.07 -12.85
N PRO A 909 -12.40 -36.94 -11.95
CA PRO A 909 -12.44 -38.36 -12.24
C PRO A 909 -13.23 -38.67 -13.54
N GLY A 910 -12.51 -39.07 -14.58
CA GLY A 910 -13.10 -39.45 -15.88
C GLY A 910 -13.21 -38.35 -16.92
N GLY A 911 -12.70 -37.14 -16.69
CA GLY A 911 -12.71 -36.06 -17.69
C GLY A 911 -11.80 -34.89 -17.34
N PHE A 912 -11.66 -33.96 -18.27
CA PHE A 912 -10.89 -32.72 -18.11
C PHE A 912 -11.41 -31.64 -19.05
N GLN A 913 -11.08 -30.39 -18.73
CA GLN A 913 -11.27 -29.21 -19.57
C GLN A 913 -9.90 -28.74 -20.05
N ALA A 914 -9.80 -28.40 -21.32
CA ALA A 914 -8.58 -27.82 -21.87
C ALA A 914 -8.90 -26.64 -22.77
N GLU A 915 -7.95 -25.74 -22.87
CA GLU A 915 -7.95 -24.58 -23.76
C GLU A 915 -6.74 -24.64 -24.69
N VAL A 916 -6.93 -24.18 -25.90
CA VAL A 916 -5.84 -24.01 -26.87
C VAL A 916 -5.78 -22.56 -27.30
N ASN A 917 -4.68 -21.89 -26.96
CA ASN A 917 -4.41 -20.53 -27.37
C ASN A 917 -3.67 -20.54 -28.72
N VAL A 918 -4.20 -19.81 -29.70
CA VAL A 918 -3.66 -19.69 -31.07
C VAL A 918 -3.16 -18.28 -31.28
N THR A 919 -1.88 -18.13 -31.62
CA THR A 919 -1.23 -16.83 -31.83
C THR A 919 -0.73 -16.68 -33.26
N ALA A 920 -1.08 -15.59 -33.93
CA ALA A 920 -0.52 -15.25 -35.25
C ALA A 920 0.96 -14.91 -35.14
N GLY A 921 1.74 -15.25 -36.15
CA GLY A 921 3.15 -14.88 -36.25
C GLY A 921 3.37 -13.38 -36.49
N SER A 922 4.50 -13.04 -37.08
CA SER A 922 4.84 -11.62 -37.40
C SER A 922 3.98 -11.00 -38.53
N ALA A 923 3.06 -11.73 -39.12
CA ALA A 923 2.10 -11.27 -40.13
C ALA A 923 0.66 -11.61 -39.70
N ALA A 924 -0.30 -10.76 -40.13
CA ALA A 924 -1.71 -11.03 -39.91
C ALA A 924 -2.15 -12.29 -40.68
N ILE A 925 -3.06 -13.08 -40.10
CA ILE A 925 -3.65 -14.27 -40.73
C ILE A 925 -5.16 -14.11 -40.88
N THR A 926 -5.77 -14.80 -41.86
CA THR A 926 -7.21 -14.72 -42.11
C THR A 926 -7.96 -15.99 -41.71
N GLY A 927 -7.26 -16.97 -41.20
CA GLY A 927 -7.77 -18.22 -40.66
C GLY A 927 -6.67 -19.03 -40.01
N TRP A 928 -7.05 -20.00 -39.19
CA TRP A 928 -6.10 -20.91 -38.55
C TRP A 928 -6.69 -22.31 -38.40
N THR A 929 -5.81 -23.29 -38.43
CA THR A 929 -6.14 -24.68 -38.17
C THR A 929 -5.09 -25.29 -37.25
N THR A 930 -5.52 -25.87 -36.13
CA THR A 930 -4.65 -26.58 -35.20
C THR A 930 -4.82 -28.08 -35.30
N SER A 931 -3.77 -28.85 -35.04
CA SER A 931 -3.84 -30.31 -34.98
C SER A 931 -3.07 -30.85 -33.78
N PHE A 932 -3.67 -31.82 -33.09
CA PHE A 932 -3.07 -32.53 -31.96
C PHE A 932 -3.59 -33.96 -31.89
N THR A 933 -2.95 -34.84 -31.10
CA THR A 933 -3.35 -36.23 -30.97
C THR A 933 -3.69 -36.56 -29.53
N LEU A 934 -4.95 -36.85 -29.24
CA LEU A 934 -5.39 -37.26 -27.90
C LEU A 934 -4.83 -38.67 -27.57
N PRO A 935 -4.42 -38.92 -26.31
CA PRO A 935 -3.96 -40.21 -25.84
C PRO A 935 -5.02 -41.32 -26.03
N SER A 936 -4.56 -42.55 -26.11
CA SER A 936 -5.44 -43.72 -26.19
C SER A 936 -6.39 -43.77 -24.97
N GLY A 937 -7.70 -43.88 -25.19
CA GLY A 937 -8.71 -43.87 -24.15
C GLY A 937 -9.25 -42.49 -23.80
N THR A 938 -8.77 -41.43 -24.46
CA THR A 938 -9.29 -40.09 -24.31
C THR A 938 -10.11 -39.67 -25.52
N THR A 939 -11.27 -39.02 -25.29
CA THR A 939 -12.13 -38.55 -26.39
C THR A 939 -12.55 -37.09 -26.13
N LEU A 940 -12.63 -36.29 -27.20
CA LEU A 940 -13.21 -34.97 -27.20
C LEU A 940 -14.73 -35.10 -27.14
N THR A 941 -15.37 -34.56 -26.12
CA THR A 941 -16.81 -34.66 -25.89
C THR A 941 -17.59 -33.40 -26.25
N GLN A 942 -16.97 -32.23 -26.08
CA GLN A 942 -17.55 -30.95 -26.45
C GLN A 942 -16.43 -29.97 -26.85
N LEU A 943 -16.71 -29.05 -27.79
CA LEU A 943 -15.78 -28.00 -28.21
C LEU A 943 -16.54 -26.72 -28.47
N TRP A 944 -15.92 -25.57 -28.11
CA TRP A 944 -16.46 -24.23 -28.38
C TRP A 944 -15.37 -23.33 -28.98
N SER A 945 -15.77 -22.29 -29.67
CA SER A 945 -14.92 -21.30 -30.36
C SER A 945 -14.06 -21.91 -31.49
N GLY A 946 -14.46 -23.05 -32.03
CA GLY A 946 -13.79 -23.72 -33.15
C GLY A 946 -14.67 -24.81 -33.77
N THR A 947 -14.20 -25.43 -34.83
CA THR A 947 -14.87 -26.57 -35.48
C THR A 947 -13.91 -27.75 -35.53
N ALA A 948 -14.23 -28.82 -34.80
CA ALA A 948 -13.39 -30.01 -34.72
C ALA A 948 -13.70 -31.00 -35.85
N GLN A 949 -12.64 -31.64 -36.38
CA GLN A 949 -12.68 -32.87 -37.14
C GLN A 949 -11.99 -33.99 -36.35
N GLY A 950 -12.75 -35.05 -36.06
CA GLY A 950 -12.30 -36.11 -35.15
C GLY A 950 -12.76 -35.88 -33.71
N SER A 951 -12.92 -37.00 -32.97
CA SER A 951 -13.28 -36.97 -31.53
C SER A 951 -12.36 -37.85 -30.70
N SER A 952 -11.40 -38.57 -31.30
CA SER A 952 -10.40 -39.41 -30.62
C SER A 952 -9.17 -39.59 -31.53
N GLY A 953 -8.02 -39.83 -30.94
CA GLY A 953 -6.76 -39.91 -31.70
C GLY A 953 -6.39 -38.53 -32.30
N ALA A 954 -6.11 -38.50 -33.60
CA ALA A 954 -5.78 -37.23 -34.25
C ALA A 954 -7.01 -36.31 -34.37
N ILE A 955 -6.93 -35.11 -33.83
CA ILE A 955 -7.96 -34.05 -33.84
C ILE A 955 -7.43 -32.89 -34.64
N THR A 956 -8.26 -32.32 -35.50
CA THR A 956 -8.00 -31.06 -36.20
C THR A 956 -9.11 -30.09 -35.86
N VAL A 957 -8.76 -28.85 -35.45
CA VAL A 957 -9.71 -27.80 -35.14
C VAL A 957 -9.43 -26.59 -36.02
N SER A 958 -10.44 -26.15 -36.77
CA SER A 958 -10.39 -24.91 -37.54
C SER A 958 -11.13 -23.76 -36.79
N ASN A 959 -10.76 -22.52 -37.09
CA ASN A 959 -11.37 -21.33 -36.48
C ASN A 959 -12.90 -21.30 -36.69
N ALA A 960 -13.57 -20.64 -35.76
CA ALA A 960 -14.97 -20.20 -35.93
C ALA A 960 -15.03 -18.97 -36.88
N PRO A 961 -16.21 -18.66 -37.47
CA PRO A 961 -16.31 -17.51 -38.41
C PRO A 961 -15.87 -16.16 -37.87
N TRP A 962 -15.82 -16.00 -36.55
CA TRP A 962 -15.54 -14.72 -35.89
C TRP A 962 -14.11 -14.58 -35.33
N ASN A 963 -13.34 -15.66 -35.17
CA ASN A 963 -12.02 -15.65 -34.55
C ASN A 963 -10.87 -16.12 -35.47
N GLY A 964 -11.11 -16.13 -36.79
CA GLY A 964 -10.09 -16.56 -37.77
C GLY A 964 -9.14 -15.43 -38.19
N ASN A 965 -9.57 -14.16 -38.13
CA ASN A 965 -8.76 -13.01 -38.51
C ASN A 965 -7.99 -12.53 -37.29
N LEU A 966 -6.66 -12.72 -37.30
CA LEU A 966 -5.76 -12.25 -36.24
C LEU A 966 -4.71 -11.32 -36.85
N GLY A 967 -4.54 -10.14 -36.25
CA GLY A 967 -3.41 -9.26 -36.56
C GLY A 967 -2.07 -9.92 -36.22
N ALA A 968 -0.98 -9.31 -36.64
CA ALA A 968 0.37 -9.77 -36.28
C ALA A 968 0.51 -9.86 -34.74
N ALA A 969 0.99 -11.00 -34.24
CA ALA A 969 1.14 -11.33 -32.82
C ALA A 969 -0.16 -11.30 -31.98
N GLN A 970 -1.33 -11.19 -32.59
CA GLN A 970 -2.61 -11.33 -31.88
C GLN A 970 -2.96 -12.78 -31.63
N SER A 971 -3.64 -13.03 -30.51
CA SER A 971 -4.05 -14.37 -30.08
C SER A 971 -5.58 -14.50 -30.02
N THR A 972 -6.03 -15.75 -30.10
CA THR A 972 -7.42 -16.19 -29.84
C THR A 972 -7.37 -17.58 -29.20
N ALA A 973 -8.42 -17.95 -28.50
CA ALA A 973 -8.50 -19.27 -27.89
C ALA A 973 -9.75 -20.05 -28.31
N TYR A 974 -9.67 -21.37 -28.20
CA TYR A 974 -10.82 -22.24 -28.21
C TYR A 974 -10.66 -23.31 -27.10
N GLY A 975 -11.78 -23.76 -26.55
CA GLY A 975 -11.73 -24.73 -25.47
C GLY A 975 -12.51 -26.01 -25.78
N PHE A 976 -12.21 -27.07 -25.03
CA PHE A 976 -12.92 -28.33 -25.16
C PHE A 976 -12.97 -29.14 -23.85
N LEU A 977 -13.97 -30.03 -23.77
CA LEU A 977 -14.06 -31.05 -22.73
C LEU A 977 -13.56 -32.39 -23.30
N GLY A 978 -12.70 -33.05 -22.53
CA GLY A 978 -12.22 -34.40 -22.83
C GLY A 978 -12.71 -35.43 -21.81
N SER A 979 -13.03 -36.65 -22.25
CA SER A 979 -13.21 -37.78 -21.33
C SER A 979 -11.93 -38.59 -21.24
N GLY A 980 -11.64 -39.16 -20.08
CA GLY A 980 -10.41 -39.91 -19.81
C GLY A 980 -9.43 -39.13 -18.94
N ALA A 981 -8.20 -39.60 -18.84
CA ALA A 981 -7.16 -38.87 -18.08
C ALA A 981 -6.65 -37.67 -18.88
N PRO A 982 -6.43 -36.50 -18.24
CA PRO A 982 -5.83 -35.37 -18.92
C PRO A 982 -4.41 -35.70 -19.39
N PRO A 983 -4.02 -35.24 -20.59
CA PRO A 983 -2.65 -35.43 -21.07
C PRO A 983 -1.69 -34.51 -20.27
N ALA A 984 -0.56 -35.03 -19.82
CA ALA A 984 0.44 -34.25 -19.09
C ALA A 984 1.07 -33.14 -19.96
N GLN A 985 1.21 -33.38 -21.26
CA GLN A 985 1.56 -32.40 -22.31
C GLN A 985 1.05 -32.90 -23.66
N LEU A 986 0.52 -32.03 -24.49
CA LEU A 986 0.10 -32.35 -25.85
C LEU A 986 0.68 -31.30 -26.80
N PRO A 987 1.60 -31.71 -27.71
CA PRO A 987 2.05 -30.80 -28.75
C PRO A 987 0.89 -30.49 -29.72
N VAL A 988 0.66 -29.22 -29.95
CA VAL A 988 -0.32 -28.70 -30.91
C VAL A 988 0.42 -27.99 -32.03
N THR A 989 0.11 -28.36 -33.25
CA THR A 989 0.61 -27.66 -34.44
C THR A 989 -0.42 -26.68 -34.94
N CYS A 990 0.01 -25.51 -35.45
CA CYS A 990 -0.85 -24.50 -36.02
C CYS A 990 -0.45 -24.22 -37.48
N THR A 991 -1.45 -24.08 -38.33
CA THR A 991 -1.28 -23.69 -39.74
C THR A 991 -2.18 -22.50 -40.00
N ALA A 992 -1.65 -21.39 -40.51
CA ALA A 992 -2.42 -20.21 -40.91
C ALA A 992 -3.16 -20.50 -42.24
N GLY A 993 -4.43 -20.02 -42.29
CA GLY A 993 -5.30 -20.14 -43.48
C GLY A 993 -5.30 -18.86 -44.33
#